data_894e336dd6a810cde2884d21587e7888
#
_entry.id   894e336dd6a810cde2884d21587e7888
#
_cell.length_a   1.000
_cell.length_b   1.000
_cell.length_c   1.000
_cell.angle_alpha   90.00
_cell.angle_beta   90.00
_cell.angle_gamma   90.00
#
_symmetry.space_group_name_H-M   'P 1'
#
loop_
_entity.id
_entity.type
_entity.pdbx_description
1 polymer ?
#
loop_
_entity_poly.entity_id
_entity_poly.type
_entity_poly.pdbx_seq_one_letter_code
_entity_poly.pdbx_strand_id
1 'polypeptide(L)'
;MFFTCGSHHTWGNIGYYLSAAKRFFNCLGATTALLNPDSWEGFAWGASHHYGGSARNGGCEPYSTVEDCMQNADMIVFWSSDPETTAGVYGAQEGTIRRSWIKELGMKVVHIDPYQNSTAAFVPGRWIAPKPGTDAAMAIAIANVWMNEGTYDKEYVATRTYGFEKWQAYVLGETDGIAKTPEWQEPITGIPARTVRALAQEWARNKTYLACGGITSFGGAGRVAFGTEWARAMVCLVFMQGCGKPGINFGGLQYGTPLDTRFWFPGYADGGFSGDFIGSGAGVALYNRMPQSPSVNSEYQQIPRLRIPEAIIEKHAKAHNMPVYSVHGQFCEVSYPAPGHSPVKMYYKYGGSHIGTQPESKRFAKMYRTDSLEFVVNQSIWFEGEARFADVLLPACTNFERWDIAESGNCGGYIEKSYLQNNHRVCFIQHKCIEPLGESKSDFDIFQAVANRLGLWQVFSEGNSEYDWAKRYFDATDLKNKISWHQLLKKGYYVVPPLPEDRRDPVAFSWFAKGIKKDTPELSPLPSEYYGRYNEGLQTPSGLFEFESQTLKRFDPDDEERRPICMYQPSWEGCESTEIYEKYPLQLISPHSKYSFHTMGDGKDSNINDIDEHRRLINGFRYWIFRMNPKDAEARGLKNDDIVEVYNDRGNVLCALQITERVPAGTVHSYEACADYIPMGEPGGDGVVEKNGCINNLTNKRFIVQHAHGMSANSCLVEVRKWEGETE
;
A
#
# COMPACT_ATOMS: atom_id res chain seq x y z
N MET A 1 1.75 -26.97 -5.02
CA MET A 1 2.78 -25.92 -5.02
C MET A 1 2.13 -24.58 -4.68
N PHE A 2 2.77 -23.77 -3.91
CA PHE A 2 2.35 -22.40 -3.61
C PHE A 2 3.33 -21.40 -4.22
N PHE A 3 2.81 -20.51 -5.04
CA PHE A 3 3.56 -19.42 -5.64
C PHE A 3 3.24 -18.10 -4.91
N THR A 4 4.27 -17.38 -4.53
CA THR A 4 4.13 -16.08 -3.87
C THR A 4 5.21 -15.11 -4.29
N CYS A 5 4.86 -13.84 -4.36
CA CYS A 5 5.81 -12.74 -4.53
C CYS A 5 5.90 -11.93 -3.22
N GLY A 6 7.11 -11.58 -2.82
CA GLY A 6 7.35 -10.68 -1.68
C GLY A 6 7.29 -9.21 -2.08
N SER A 7 7.82 -8.90 -3.23
CA SER A 7 7.89 -7.56 -3.80
C SER A 7 8.23 -7.66 -5.28
N HIS A 8 8.14 -6.55 -5.97
CA HIS A 8 8.44 -6.46 -7.39
C HIS A 8 9.95 -6.30 -7.58
N HIS A 9 10.68 -7.33 -7.90
CA HIS A 9 12.12 -7.21 -8.12
C HIS A 9 12.49 -6.84 -9.55
N THR A 10 11.61 -7.08 -10.52
CA THR A 10 11.78 -6.62 -11.88
C THR A 10 10.50 -5.95 -12.39
N TRP A 11 10.66 -4.97 -13.27
CA TRP A 11 9.58 -4.16 -13.81
C TRP A 11 9.57 -4.20 -15.34
N GLY A 12 8.44 -3.89 -15.92
CA GLY A 12 8.19 -3.95 -17.34
C GLY A 12 7.00 -4.84 -17.65
N ASN A 13 6.57 -4.88 -18.91
CA ASN A 13 5.41 -5.68 -19.30
C ASN A 13 5.68 -7.18 -19.34
N ILE A 14 6.94 -7.59 -19.41
CA ILE A 14 7.35 -8.99 -19.37
C ILE A 14 7.77 -9.40 -17.95
N GLY A 15 8.66 -8.62 -17.33
CA GLY A 15 9.26 -8.96 -16.05
C GLY A 15 8.36 -8.77 -14.84
N TYR A 16 7.25 -8.05 -14.96
CA TYR A 16 6.33 -7.91 -13.85
C TYR A 16 5.74 -9.25 -13.44
N TYR A 17 5.67 -9.51 -12.12
CA TYR A 17 5.31 -10.84 -11.59
C TYR A 17 3.93 -11.36 -12.04
N LEU A 18 3.02 -10.48 -12.40
CA LEU A 18 1.73 -10.84 -12.98
C LEU A 18 1.79 -11.08 -14.51
N SER A 19 2.95 -11.00 -15.11
CA SER A 19 3.18 -11.26 -16.54
C SER A 19 3.80 -12.63 -16.77
N ALA A 20 5.10 -12.72 -16.98
CA ALA A 20 5.76 -13.98 -17.31
C ALA A 20 5.66 -15.03 -16.20
N ALA A 21 5.85 -14.64 -14.94
CA ALA A 21 5.72 -15.56 -13.82
C ALA A 21 4.31 -16.16 -13.75
N LYS A 22 3.28 -15.31 -13.78
CA LYS A 22 1.89 -15.80 -13.76
C LYS A 22 1.58 -16.69 -14.96
N ARG A 23 2.02 -16.29 -16.16
CA ARG A 23 1.85 -17.09 -17.36
C ARG A 23 2.46 -18.49 -17.20
N PHE A 24 3.66 -18.57 -16.64
CA PHE A 24 4.32 -19.85 -16.38
C PHE A 24 3.50 -20.72 -15.41
N PHE A 25 3.07 -20.16 -14.29
CA PHE A 25 2.29 -20.92 -13.29
C PHE A 25 0.90 -21.31 -13.83
N ASN A 26 0.28 -20.50 -14.66
CA ASN A 26 -0.95 -20.89 -15.36
C ASN A 26 -0.73 -22.07 -16.31
N CYS A 27 0.42 -22.15 -16.98
CA CYS A 27 0.75 -23.31 -17.82
C CYS A 27 0.97 -24.58 -17.01
N LEU A 28 1.42 -24.49 -15.77
CA LEU A 28 1.56 -25.63 -14.87
C LEU A 28 0.21 -26.18 -14.38
N GLY A 29 -0.83 -25.37 -14.38
CA GLY A 29 -2.15 -25.74 -13.90
C GLY A 29 -2.33 -25.51 -12.40
N ALA A 30 -2.53 -26.55 -11.62
CA ALA A 30 -2.91 -26.51 -10.20
C ALA A 30 -1.89 -25.82 -9.28
N THR A 31 -1.90 -24.50 -9.24
CA THR A 31 -1.04 -23.70 -8.36
C THR A 31 -1.87 -22.97 -7.32
N THR A 32 -1.51 -23.12 -6.05
CA THR A 32 -2.08 -22.30 -4.97
C THR A 32 -1.56 -20.88 -5.09
N ALA A 33 -2.46 -19.92 -5.07
CA ALA A 33 -2.12 -18.52 -5.26
C ALA A 33 -2.06 -17.73 -3.95
N LEU A 34 -1.35 -16.61 -3.99
CA LEU A 34 -1.32 -15.65 -2.90
C LEU A 34 -2.55 -14.76 -2.97
N LEU A 35 -3.32 -14.71 -1.89
CA LEU A 35 -4.32 -13.67 -1.66
C LEU A 35 -3.66 -12.51 -0.90
N ASN A 36 -3.55 -11.37 -1.55
CA ASN A 36 -2.83 -10.21 -1.01
C ASN A 36 -3.77 -9.02 -0.73
N PRO A 37 -4.55 -9.04 0.35
CA PRO A 37 -5.43 -7.94 0.71
C PRO A 37 -4.82 -6.97 1.73
N ASP A 38 -3.61 -7.19 2.18
CA ASP A 38 -3.04 -6.60 3.38
C ASP A 38 -2.32 -5.26 3.16
N SER A 39 -2.21 -4.79 1.91
CA SER A 39 -1.52 -3.53 1.59
C SER A 39 -2.45 -2.34 1.39
N TRP A 40 -3.76 -2.50 1.57
CA TRP A 40 -4.74 -1.46 1.21
C TRP A 40 -5.75 -1.16 2.32
N GLU A 41 -5.38 -1.46 3.47
CA GLU A 41 -6.03 -1.49 4.76
C GLU A 41 -7.27 -0.61 4.88
N GLY A 42 -7.10 0.61 5.40
CA GLY A 42 -8.21 1.48 5.76
C GLY A 42 -9.09 1.88 4.57
N PHE A 43 -8.50 2.25 3.45
CA PHE A 43 -9.28 2.70 2.29
C PHE A 43 -9.98 1.55 1.57
N ALA A 44 -9.30 0.43 1.37
CA ALA A 44 -9.88 -0.72 0.69
C ALA A 44 -11.00 -1.38 1.50
N TRP A 45 -10.81 -1.52 2.80
CA TRP A 45 -11.71 -2.23 3.68
C TRP A 45 -12.72 -1.34 4.43
N GLY A 46 -12.54 -0.03 4.38
CA GLY A 46 -13.36 0.94 5.09
C GLY A 46 -13.95 2.02 4.19
N ALA A 47 -13.13 2.97 3.77
CA ALA A 47 -13.59 4.18 3.07
C ALA A 47 -14.37 3.88 1.78
N SER A 48 -14.00 2.84 1.04
CA SER A 48 -14.69 2.44 -0.20
C SER A 48 -16.17 2.11 -0.01
N HIS A 49 -16.60 1.77 1.19
CA HIS A 49 -18.01 1.56 1.50
C HIS A 49 -18.85 2.84 1.46
N HIS A 50 -18.22 4.00 1.54
CA HIS A 50 -18.89 5.29 1.55
C HIS A 50 -19.10 5.89 0.16
N TYR A 51 -18.18 5.61 -0.79
CA TYR A 51 -18.26 6.16 -2.15
C TYR A 51 -18.23 5.09 -3.26
N GLY A 52 -18.13 3.81 -2.88
CA GLY A 52 -18.25 2.71 -3.81
C GLY A 52 -17.09 2.59 -4.80
N GLY A 53 -16.00 3.24 -4.56
CA GLY A 53 -14.85 3.22 -5.43
C GLY A 53 -14.21 1.85 -5.50
N SER A 54 -13.43 1.63 -6.54
CA SER A 54 -12.57 0.49 -6.51
C SER A 54 -11.68 0.61 -5.30
N ALA A 55 -11.87 -0.35 -4.50
CA ALA A 55 -11.36 -0.44 -3.18
C ALA A 55 -9.86 -0.29 -3.08
N ARG A 56 -9.15 -0.56 -4.15
CA ARG A 56 -7.70 -0.68 -4.09
C ARG A 56 -7.00 0.61 -3.71
N ASN A 57 -7.56 1.77 -4.06
CA ASN A 57 -6.80 3.01 -4.01
C ASN A 57 -7.42 4.12 -3.21
N GLY A 58 -8.59 3.89 -2.69
CA GLY A 58 -9.30 4.97 -2.06
C GLY A 58 -9.75 6.08 -3.02
N GLY A 59 -9.58 5.90 -4.33
CA GLY A 59 -10.07 6.81 -5.32
C GLY A 59 -10.94 6.08 -6.33
N CYS A 60 -12.16 6.51 -6.57
CA CYS A 60 -12.92 5.97 -7.68
C CYS A 60 -12.61 6.69 -8.99
N GLU A 61 -11.76 7.69 -8.94
CA GLU A 61 -11.23 8.37 -10.11
C GLU A 61 -9.72 8.49 -10.07
N PRO A 62 -9.07 8.30 -11.21
CA PRO A 62 -7.62 8.38 -11.30
C PRO A 62 -7.07 9.81 -11.14
N TYR A 63 -7.94 10.78 -10.90
CA TYR A 63 -7.66 12.18 -11.19
C TYR A 63 -7.64 13.11 -9.98
N SER A 64 -7.49 12.61 -8.79
CA SER A 64 -7.19 13.46 -7.63
C SER A 64 -5.77 13.99 -7.78
N THR A 65 -5.60 14.94 -8.67
CA THR A 65 -4.31 15.26 -9.23
C THR A 65 -3.62 16.37 -8.47
N VAL A 66 -2.32 16.31 -8.55
CA VAL A 66 -1.45 17.43 -8.22
C VAL A 66 -1.89 18.69 -8.98
N GLU A 67 -2.36 18.57 -10.23
CA GLU A 67 -2.83 19.71 -11.02
C GLU A 67 -4.00 20.44 -10.37
N ASP A 68 -5.07 19.74 -9.99
CA ASP A 68 -6.20 20.36 -9.27
C ASP A 68 -5.74 21.01 -7.95
N CYS A 69 -4.92 20.29 -7.20
CA CYS A 69 -4.37 20.80 -5.94
C CYS A 69 -3.60 22.12 -6.14
N MET A 70 -2.66 22.14 -7.10
CA MET A 70 -1.81 23.31 -7.33
C MET A 70 -2.54 24.51 -7.92
N GLN A 71 -3.58 24.27 -8.72
CA GLN A 71 -4.33 25.35 -9.37
C GLN A 71 -5.44 25.93 -8.51
N ASN A 72 -6.03 25.12 -7.63
CA ASN A 72 -7.32 25.46 -7.04
C ASN A 72 -7.34 25.41 -5.50
N ALA A 73 -6.43 24.69 -4.84
CA ALA A 73 -6.44 24.60 -3.39
C ALA A 73 -5.73 25.77 -2.71
N ASP A 74 -6.27 26.21 -1.60
CA ASP A 74 -5.65 27.25 -0.73
C ASP A 74 -4.77 26.60 0.35
N MET A 75 -5.12 25.38 0.75
CA MET A 75 -4.46 24.66 1.82
C MET A 75 -4.32 23.16 1.49
N ILE A 76 -3.23 22.56 1.95
CA ILE A 76 -3.02 21.12 1.91
C ILE A 76 -2.90 20.59 3.33
N VAL A 77 -3.67 19.53 3.63
CA VAL A 77 -3.49 18.75 4.86
C VAL A 77 -2.88 17.41 4.47
N PHE A 78 -1.61 17.18 4.82
CA PHE A 78 -1.00 15.86 4.77
C PHE A 78 -1.36 15.13 6.06
N TRP A 79 -2.21 14.12 5.97
CA TRP A 79 -2.63 13.34 7.12
C TRP A 79 -2.16 11.90 7.00
N SER A 80 -1.23 11.51 7.87
CA SER A 80 -0.58 10.20 7.83
C SER A 80 -0.04 9.89 6.42
N SER A 81 0.67 10.84 5.84
CA SER A 81 1.10 10.81 4.44
C SER A 81 2.54 11.31 4.32
N ASP A 82 3.43 10.44 3.83
CA ASP A 82 4.84 10.75 3.60
C ASP A 82 5.27 10.37 2.18
N PRO A 83 4.79 11.08 1.15
CA PRO A 83 5.15 10.77 -0.23
C PRO A 83 6.65 10.92 -0.54
N GLU A 84 7.41 11.73 0.20
CA GLU A 84 8.87 11.83 0.02
C GLU A 84 9.64 10.59 0.49
N THR A 85 9.04 9.79 1.37
CA THR A 85 9.59 8.49 1.77
C THR A 85 9.03 7.36 0.92
N THR A 86 7.72 7.37 0.65
CA THR A 86 7.00 6.22 0.09
C THR A 86 6.80 6.26 -1.42
N ALA A 87 7.10 7.38 -2.08
CA ALA A 87 6.95 7.52 -3.52
C ALA A 87 7.95 6.69 -4.34
N GLY A 88 9.07 6.36 -3.76
CA GLY A 88 10.20 5.57 -4.26
C GLY A 88 10.12 5.11 -5.71
N VAL A 89 9.57 3.94 -5.90
CA VAL A 89 9.49 3.27 -7.21
C VAL A 89 8.43 3.87 -8.14
N TYR A 90 7.42 4.52 -7.59
CA TYR A 90 6.22 4.90 -8.34
C TYR A 90 6.21 6.33 -8.89
N GLY A 91 7.31 6.98 -9.04
CA GLY A 91 7.37 8.34 -9.56
C GLY A 91 8.19 9.29 -8.71
N ALA A 92 9.08 8.72 -7.94
CA ALA A 92 9.90 9.31 -6.90
C ALA A 92 10.36 10.74 -7.18
N GLN A 93 11.22 10.92 -8.12
CA GLN A 93 11.87 12.22 -8.34
C GLN A 93 10.92 13.22 -9.01
N GLU A 94 10.10 12.77 -9.93
CA GLU A 94 9.13 13.64 -10.58
C GLU A 94 8.06 14.11 -9.59
N GLY A 95 7.60 13.22 -8.72
CA GLY A 95 6.70 13.59 -7.64
C GLY A 95 7.30 14.62 -6.71
N THR A 96 8.56 14.48 -6.34
CA THR A 96 9.31 15.45 -5.52
C THR A 96 9.40 16.82 -6.19
N ILE A 97 9.74 16.85 -7.50
CA ILE A 97 9.78 18.12 -8.26
C ILE A 97 8.41 18.81 -8.21
N ARG A 98 7.32 18.09 -8.42
CA ARG A 98 5.98 18.68 -8.39
C ARG A 98 5.56 19.12 -7.01
N ARG A 99 5.93 18.39 -5.96
CA ARG A 99 5.67 18.82 -4.58
C ARG A 99 6.50 20.04 -4.19
N SER A 100 7.65 20.31 -4.86
CA SER A 100 8.38 21.57 -4.63
C SER A 100 7.55 22.81 -5.01
N TRP A 101 6.64 22.69 -5.97
CA TRP A 101 5.74 23.77 -6.37
C TRP A 101 4.82 24.24 -5.23
N ILE A 102 4.51 23.39 -4.26
CA ILE A 102 3.75 23.78 -3.05
C ILE A 102 4.44 24.95 -2.34
N LYS A 103 5.78 24.88 -2.24
CA LYS A 103 6.60 25.94 -1.63
C LYS A 103 6.64 27.19 -2.51
N GLU A 104 6.82 27.01 -3.81
CA GLU A 104 6.89 28.12 -4.78
C GLU A 104 5.58 28.89 -4.86
N LEU A 105 4.45 28.20 -4.74
CA LEU A 105 3.11 28.78 -4.73
C LEU A 105 2.73 29.39 -3.36
N GLY A 106 3.54 29.14 -2.32
CA GLY A 106 3.26 29.65 -0.97
C GLY A 106 1.99 29.09 -0.34
N MET A 107 1.62 27.85 -0.69
CA MET A 107 0.41 27.22 -0.18
C MET A 107 0.50 26.96 1.33
N LYS A 108 -0.62 27.06 2.03
CA LYS A 108 -0.69 26.67 3.44
C LYS A 108 -0.59 25.15 3.56
N VAL A 109 0.23 24.69 4.52
CA VAL A 109 0.43 23.24 4.73
C VAL A 109 0.28 22.89 6.20
N VAL A 110 -0.44 21.81 6.46
CA VAL A 110 -0.55 21.17 7.77
C VAL A 110 -0.15 19.70 7.62
N HIS A 111 0.75 19.23 8.47
CA HIS A 111 1.13 17.83 8.57
C HIS A 111 0.55 17.23 9.85
N ILE A 112 -0.26 16.17 9.71
CA ILE A 112 -0.81 15.41 10.82
C ILE A 112 -0.22 14.02 10.77
N ASP A 113 0.79 13.77 11.59
CA ASP A 113 1.54 12.52 11.62
C ASP A 113 2.27 12.42 12.96
N PRO A 114 2.32 11.26 13.62
CA PRO A 114 3.09 11.08 14.86
C PRO A 114 4.61 11.21 14.67
N TYR A 115 5.10 11.21 13.46
CA TYR A 115 6.49 11.43 13.11
C TYR A 115 6.63 12.65 12.18
N GLN A 116 7.53 13.56 12.51
CA GLN A 116 7.91 14.64 11.58
C GLN A 116 8.69 14.02 10.41
N ASN A 117 7.94 13.56 9.43
CA ASN A 117 8.41 12.73 8.34
C ASN A 117 9.18 13.51 7.26
N SER A 118 9.64 12.81 6.22
CA SER A 118 10.44 13.42 5.15
C SER A 118 9.65 14.46 4.35
N THR A 119 8.35 14.27 4.18
CA THR A 119 7.49 15.25 3.49
C THR A 119 7.35 16.53 4.32
N ALA A 120 7.20 16.42 5.62
CA ALA A 120 7.17 17.59 6.52
C ALA A 120 8.50 18.35 6.55
N ALA A 121 9.62 17.63 6.38
CA ALA A 121 10.94 18.27 6.25
C ALA A 121 11.14 18.93 4.88
N PHE A 122 10.57 18.37 3.82
CA PHE A 122 10.72 18.86 2.45
C PHE A 122 9.75 20.01 2.13
N VAL A 123 8.49 19.90 2.55
CA VAL A 123 7.44 20.89 2.38
C VAL A 123 7.09 21.46 3.75
N PRO A 124 7.66 22.62 4.15
CA PRO A 124 7.42 23.19 5.47
C PRO A 124 5.95 23.49 5.74
N GLY A 125 5.50 23.19 6.95
CA GLY A 125 4.13 23.42 7.38
C GLY A 125 3.98 23.29 8.89
N ARG A 126 2.76 23.49 9.40
CA ARG A 126 2.44 23.24 10.79
C ARG A 126 2.37 21.74 11.04
N TRP A 127 3.14 21.22 11.98
CA TRP A 127 3.11 19.82 12.38
C TRP A 127 2.23 19.63 13.62
N ILE A 128 1.35 18.63 13.55
CA ILE A 128 0.46 18.16 14.62
C ILE A 128 0.68 16.65 14.76
N ALA A 129 1.08 16.22 15.94
CA ALA A 129 1.48 14.83 16.21
C ALA A 129 0.49 14.14 17.17
N PRO A 130 -0.60 13.53 16.67
CA PRO A 130 -1.48 12.74 17.51
C PRO A 130 -0.77 11.45 17.97
N LYS A 131 -1.22 10.89 19.09
CA LYS A 131 -0.81 9.54 19.49
C LYS A 131 -1.20 8.56 18.38
N PRO A 132 -0.31 7.61 17.99
CA PRO A 132 -0.62 6.67 16.91
C PRO A 132 -1.92 5.90 17.16
N GLY A 133 -2.74 5.75 16.12
CA GLY A 133 -4.01 5.03 16.18
C GLY A 133 -5.20 5.82 16.72
N THR A 134 -5.02 7.09 17.07
CA THR A 134 -6.10 7.95 17.60
C THR A 134 -6.62 8.96 16.59
N ASP A 135 -6.14 8.93 15.38
CA ASP A 135 -6.42 9.87 14.30
C ASP A 135 -7.92 10.04 13.99
N ALA A 136 -8.69 8.95 14.05
CA ALA A 136 -10.13 8.99 13.82
C ALA A 136 -10.87 9.86 14.86
N ALA A 137 -10.44 9.85 16.13
CA ALA A 137 -11.02 10.71 17.15
C ALA A 137 -10.84 12.19 16.84
N MET A 138 -9.63 12.58 16.38
CA MET A 138 -9.35 13.96 15.95
C MET A 138 -10.20 14.35 14.74
N ALA A 139 -10.34 13.48 13.76
CA ALA A 139 -11.13 13.73 12.56
C ALA A 139 -12.62 13.91 12.87
N ILE A 140 -13.17 13.06 13.73
CA ILE A 140 -14.56 13.15 14.15
C ILE A 140 -14.81 14.45 14.95
N ALA A 141 -13.83 14.89 15.76
CA ALA A 141 -13.93 16.16 16.47
C ALA A 141 -13.88 17.37 15.54
N ILE A 142 -13.16 17.31 14.41
CA ILE A 142 -13.22 18.33 13.36
C ILE A 142 -14.64 18.41 12.77
N ALA A 143 -15.24 17.25 12.47
CA ALA A 143 -16.63 17.19 11.98
C ALA A 143 -17.62 17.76 12.99
N ASN A 144 -17.43 17.50 14.29
CA ASN A 144 -18.24 18.08 15.36
C ASN A 144 -18.22 19.62 15.34
N VAL A 145 -17.05 20.23 15.17
CA VAL A 145 -16.92 21.69 15.06
C VAL A 145 -17.72 22.19 13.86
N TRP A 146 -17.57 21.58 12.69
CA TRP A 146 -18.29 21.99 11.48
C TRP A 146 -19.80 21.84 11.60
N MET A 147 -20.27 20.79 12.25
CA MET A 147 -21.70 20.57 12.49
C MET A 147 -22.30 21.64 13.43
N ASN A 148 -21.62 21.94 14.55
CA ASN A 148 -22.06 22.93 15.51
C ASN A 148 -22.00 24.36 14.96
N GLU A 149 -20.96 24.70 14.21
CA GLU A 149 -20.78 26.04 13.62
C GLU A 149 -21.53 26.19 12.28
N GLY A 150 -22.01 25.09 11.70
CA GLY A 150 -22.70 25.07 10.41
C GLY A 150 -21.80 25.43 9.23
N THR A 151 -20.51 25.12 9.33
CA THR A 151 -19.44 25.50 8.37
C THR A 151 -19.13 24.41 7.34
N TYR A 152 -19.89 23.34 7.28
CA TYR A 152 -19.84 22.37 6.19
C TYR A 152 -20.74 22.78 5.02
N ASP A 153 -20.55 22.16 3.85
CA ASP A 153 -21.33 22.44 2.64
C ASP A 153 -22.72 21.79 2.73
N LYS A 154 -23.68 22.54 3.29
CA LYS A 154 -25.05 22.04 3.56
C LYS A 154 -25.80 21.64 2.31
N GLU A 155 -25.65 22.37 1.20
CA GLU A 155 -26.30 22.06 -0.07
C GLU A 155 -25.74 20.78 -0.67
N TYR A 156 -24.42 20.65 -0.67
CA TYR A 156 -23.76 19.44 -1.16
C TYR A 156 -24.18 18.23 -0.33
N VAL A 157 -24.12 18.31 0.99
CA VAL A 157 -24.53 17.23 1.89
C VAL A 157 -25.98 16.84 1.65
N ALA A 158 -26.90 17.82 1.53
CA ALA A 158 -28.30 17.55 1.30
C ALA A 158 -28.61 16.91 -0.06
N THR A 159 -27.79 17.17 -1.08
CA THR A 159 -28.08 16.75 -2.47
C THR A 159 -27.16 15.64 -3.00
N ARG A 160 -26.02 15.40 -2.36
CA ARG A 160 -24.98 14.46 -2.82
C ARG A 160 -24.68 13.35 -1.83
N THR A 161 -25.37 13.32 -0.68
CA THR A 161 -25.07 12.31 0.35
C THR A 161 -26.32 11.60 0.87
N TYR A 162 -26.11 10.46 1.49
CA TYR A 162 -27.11 9.63 2.13
C TYR A 162 -26.71 9.33 3.57
N GLY A 163 -27.67 9.36 4.51
CA GLY A 163 -27.49 8.94 5.89
C GLY A 163 -26.63 9.88 6.75
N PHE A 164 -26.49 11.15 6.34
CA PHE A 164 -25.72 12.15 7.10
C PHE A 164 -26.26 12.32 8.52
N GLU A 165 -27.57 12.34 8.69
CA GLU A 165 -28.25 12.50 9.98
C GLU A 165 -27.88 11.39 10.97
N LYS A 166 -27.56 10.19 10.49
CA LYS A 166 -27.15 9.07 11.35
C LYS A 166 -25.75 9.28 11.93
N TRP A 167 -24.83 9.71 11.07
CA TRP A 167 -23.49 10.04 11.52
C TRP A 167 -23.45 11.31 12.38
N GLN A 168 -24.26 12.31 12.01
CA GLN A 168 -24.42 13.53 12.80
C GLN A 168 -24.91 13.23 14.22
N ALA A 169 -25.90 12.38 14.37
CA ALA A 169 -26.40 11.97 15.70
C ALA A 169 -25.31 11.35 16.55
N TYR A 170 -24.43 10.52 15.98
CA TYR A 170 -23.25 9.99 16.68
C TYR A 170 -22.26 11.09 17.06
N VAL A 171 -21.89 11.94 16.10
CA VAL A 171 -20.89 13.01 16.30
C VAL A 171 -21.35 14.04 17.33
N LEU A 172 -22.65 14.35 17.36
CA LEU A 172 -23.24 15.30 18.33
C LEU A 172 -23.60 14.64 19.68
N GLY A 173 -23.45 13.31 19.81
CA GLY A 173 -23.66 12.59 21.05
C GLY A 173 -25.10 12.18 21.30
N GLU A 174 -25.98 12.25 20.30
CA GLU A 174 -27.37 11.83 20.44
C GLU A 174 -27.55 10.31 20.51
N THR A 175 -26.57 9.57 19.96
CA THR A 175 -26.61 8.10 19.90
C THR A 175 -26.13 7.44 21.20
N ASP A 176 -25.06 7.97 21.82
CA ASP A 176 -24.37 7.36 22.95
C ASP A 176 -24.20 8.29 24.17
N GLY A 177 -24.81 9.48 24.12
CA GLY A 177 -24.74 10.47 25.18
C GLY A 177 -23.40 11.23 25.27
N ILE A 178 -22.48 11.02 24.31
CA ILE A 178 -21.12 11.59 24.33
C ILE A 178 -20.89 12.41 23.05
N ALA A 179 -20.93 13.74 23.13
CA ALA A 179 -20.58 14.61 22.03
C ALA A 179 -19.07 14.52 21.72
N LYS A 180 -18.72 14.29 20.47
CA LYS A 180 -17.33 14.09 20.02
C LYS A 180 -16.64 15.43 19.79
N THR A 181 -16.58 16.26 20.83
CA THR A 181 -16.04 17.63 20.80
C THR A 181 -14.51 17.64 20.72
N PRO A 182 -13.88 18.78 20.42
CA PRO A 182 -12.42 18.93 20.57
C PRO A 182 -11.91 18.58 21.97
N GLU A 183 -12.71 18.83 23.03
CA GLU A 183 -12.38 18.49 24.41
C GLU A 183 -12.47 16.97 24.67
N TRP A 184 -13.39 16.27 24.03
CA TRP A 184 -13.51 14.81 24.10
C TRP A 184 -12.26 14.12 23.53
N GLN A 185 -11.74 14.62 22.39
CA GLN A 185 -10.58 13.97 21.75
C GLN A 185 -9.25 14.30 22.42
N GLU A 186 -9.13 15.41 23.17
CA GLU A 186 -7.85 15.87 23.74
C GLU A 186 -7.16 14.79 24.62
N PRO A 187 -7.79 14.13 25.58
CA PRO A 187 -7.16 13.05 26.34
C PRO A 187 -6.80 11.83 25.48
N ILE A 188 -7.56 11.57 24.43
CA ILE A 188 -7.34 10.44 23.50
C ILE A 188 -6.10 10.67 22.68
N THR A 189 -6.08 11.77 21.92
CA THR A 189 -5.03 12.05 20.93
C THR A 189 -3.80 12.77 21.49
N GLY A 190 -3.94 13.42 22.64
CA GLY A 190 -2.95 14.33 23.20
C GLY A 190 -2.89 15.69 22.51
N ILE A 191 -3.76 15.97 21.55
CA ILE A 191 -3.79 17.25 20.82
C ILE A 191 -4.76 18.22 21.52
N PRO A 192 -4.31 19.42 21.92
CA PRO A 192 -5.15 20.38 22.61
C PRO A 192 -6.42 20.73 21.83
N ALA A 193 -7.56 20.77 22.51
CA ALA A 193 -8.88 21.07 21.92
C ALA A 193 -8.86 22.37 21.08
N ARG A 194 -8.17 23.40 21.58
CA ARG A 194 -7.98 24.67 20.86
C ARG A 194 -7.30 24.49 19.48
N THR A 195 -6.35 23.54 19.38
CA THR A 195 -5.63 23.26 18.13
C THR A 195 -6.56 22.60 17.11
N VAL A 196 -7.36 21.63 17.54
CA VAL A 196 -8.33 20.95 16.68
C VAL A 196 -9.42 21.92 16.22
N ARG A 197 -9.93 22.76 17.13
CA ARG A 197 -10.94 23.79 16.78
C ARG A 197 -10.39 24.79 15.78
N ALA A 198 -9.16 25.30 16.00
CA ALA A 198 -8.52 26.24 15.08
C ALA A 198 -8.30 25.60 13.69
N LEU A 199 -7.85 24.34 13.63
CA LEU A 199 -7.69 23.63 12.37
C LEU A 199 -9.03 23.44 11.65
N ALA A 200 -10.08 23.04 12.37
CA ALA A 200 -11.41 22.84 11.79
C ALA A 200 -11.95 24.15 11.18
N GLN A 201 -11.80 25.26 11.89
CA GLN A 201 -12.21 26.58 11.42
C GLN A 201 -11.36 27.10 10.25
N GLU A 202 -10.05 26.83 10.26
CA GLU A 202 -9.16 27.18 9.15
C GLU A 202 -9.51 26.37 7.90
N TRP A 203 -9.73 25.06 8.07
CA TRP A 203 -10.11 24.17 6.97
C TRP A 203 -11.43 24.59 6.32
N ALA A 204 -12.45 24.89 7.12
CA ALA A 204 -13.73 25.33 6.60
C ALA A 204 -13.73 26.65 5.81
N ARG A 205 -12.70 27.49 6.00
CA ARG A 205 -12.53 28.77 5.29
C ARG A 205 -11.68 28.67 4.02
N ASN A 206 -10.99 27.58 3.82
CA ASN A 206 -10.06 27.38 2.72
C ASN A 206 -10.49 26.20 1.87
N LYS A 207 -10.29 26.28 0.56
CA LYS A 207 -10.36 25.13 -0.30
C LYS A 207 -9.20 24.21 0.06
N THR A 208 -9.50 23.10 0.71
CA THR A 208 -8.48 22.23 1.27
C THR A 208 -8.39 20.93 0.51
N TYR A 209 -7.19 20.62 0.05
CA TYR A 209 -6.85 19.33 -0.50
C TYR A 209 -6.33 18.41 0.61
N LEU A 210 -6.95 17.24 0.79
CA LEU A 210 -6.56 16.27 1.81
C LEU A 210 -5.61 15.22 1.21
N ALA A 211 -4.31 15.36 1.48
CA ALA A 211 -3.31 14.40 1.08
C ALA A 211 -3.28 13.24 2.09
N CYS A 212 -4.10 12.22 1.84
CA CYS A 212 -4.21 11.05 2.70
C CYS A 212 -4.50 9.81 1.88
N GLY A 213 -4.25 8.66 2.46
CA GLY A 213 -4.75 7.36 2.02
C GLY A 213 -4.59 7.03 0.54
N GLY A 214 -5.22 5.96 0.17
CA GLY A 214 -5.11 5.39 -1.16
C GLY A 214 -3.80 4.64 -1.37
N ILE A 215 -3.64 4.02 -2.52
CA ILE A 215 -2.42 3.28 -2.86
C ILE A 215 -1.21 4.19 -2.89
N THR A 216 -1.46 5.46 -2.98
CA THR A 216 -0.48 6.48 -3.18
C THR A 216 0.04 7.10 -1.90
N SER A 217 -0.50 6.73 -0.76
CA SER A 217 -0.05 7.28 0.51
C SER A 217 -0.09 6.32 1.69
N PHE A 218 -0.34 5.05 1.52
CA PHE A 218 -0.24 4.00 2.56
C PHE A 218 -0.06 4.54 3.98
N GLY A 219 -1.03 5.33 4.45
CA GLY A 219 -0.91 6.05 5.70
C GLY A 219 -0.77 5.12 6.90
N GLY A 220 0.15 5.39 7.78
CA GLY A 220 0.37 4.62 9.00
C GLY A 220 -0.88 4.52 9.87
N ALA A 221 -1.73 5.55 9.85
CA ALA A 221 -3.03 5.56 10.52
C ALA A 221 -4.05 4.57 9.92
N GLY A 222 -3.84 4.08 8.70
CA GLY A 222 -4.61 2.97 8.13
C GLY A 222 -4.10 1.59 8.56
N ARG A 223 -2.91 1.51 9.18
CA ARG A 223 -2.26 0.26 9.60
C ARG A 223 -2.22 0.08 11.11
N VAL A 224 -3.27 0.50 11.75
CA VAL A 224 -3.52 0.34 13.17
C VAL A 224 -4.79 -0.48 13.40
N ALA A 225 -5.02 -0.90 14.63
CA ALA A 225 -6.32 -1.42 15.04
C ALA A 225 -7.41 -0.42 14.64
N PHE A 226 -8.44 -0.91 13.96
CA PHE A 226 -9.53 -0.08 13.45
C PHE A 226 -9.10 1.04 12.49
N GLY A 227 -7.99 0.87 11.78
CA GLY A 227 -7.52 1.85 10.79
C GLY A 227 -8.51 2.12 9.65
N THR A 228 -9.50 1.26 9.47
CA THR A 228 -10.68 1.50 8.62
C THR A 228 -11.41 2.77 9.02
N GLU A 229 -11.52 3.04 10.32
CA GLU A 229 -12.29 4.19 10.83
C GLU A 229 -11.60 5.52 10.54
N TRP A 230 -10.24 5.56 10.59
CA TRP A 230 -9.51 6.71 10.11
C TRP A 230 -9.80 7.00 8.62
N ALA A 231 -9.69 6.00 7.77
CA ALA A 231 -9.91 6.18 6.33
C ALA A 231 -11.34 6.61 6.00
N ARG A 232 -12.34 6.08 6.73
CA ARG A 232 -13.74 6.47 6.64
C ARG A 232 -13.94 7.91 7.08
N ALA A 233 -13.31 8.32 8.18
CA ALA A 233 -13.36 9.71 8.65
C ALA A 233 -12.77 10.68 7.63
N MET A 234 -11.66 10.32 6.96
CA MET A 234 -11.04 11.16 5.93
C MET A 234 -12.01 11.48 4.80
N VAL A 235 -12.68 10.47 4.24
CA VAL A 235 -13.66 10.72 3.17
C VAL A 235 -14.90 11.44 3.68
N CYS A 236 -15.36 11.15 4.90
CA CYS A 236 -16.46 11.90 5.52
C CYS A 236 -16.15 13.40 5.59
N LEU A 237 -14.96 13.78 6.03
CA LEU A 237 -14.55 15.18 6.12
C LEU A 237 -14.55 15.87 4.75
N VAL A 238 -13.96 15.24 3.74
CA VAL A 238 -13.86 15.86 2.41
C VAL A 238 -15.23 15.99 1.76
N PHE A 239 -16.10 14.98 1.91
CA PHE A 239 -17.44 15.05 1.36
C PHE A 239 -18.35 16.03 2.11
N MET A 240 -18.12 16.28 3.41
CA MET A 240 -18.78 17.39 4.11
C MET A 240 -18.40 18.76 3.54
N GLN A 241 -17.23 18.91 2.97
CA GLN A 241 -16.74 20.17 2.39
C GLN A 241 -16.98 20.28 0.88
N GLY A 242 -17.63 19.31 0.25
CA GLY A 242 -17.97 19.36 -1.18
C GLY A 242 -16.92 18.73 -2.08
N CYS A 243 -16.54 17.49 -1.81
CA CYS A 243 -15.62 16.72 -2.64
C CYS A 243 -15.95 16.79 -4.13
N GLY A 244 -14.95 17.08 -4.96
CA GLY A 244 -15.13 17.27 -6.41
C GLY A 244 -15.38 18.71 -6.84
N LYS A 245 -15.48 19.66 -5.92
CA LYS A 245 -15.31 21.07 -6.23
C LYS A 245 -13.83 21.39 -6.43
N PRO A 246 -13.46 22.33 -7.32
CA PRO A 246 -12.04 22.64 -7.58
C PRO A 246 -11.25 22.94 -6.29
N GLY A 247 -10.15 22.21 -6.09
CA GLY A 247 -9.28 22.29 -4.91
C GLY A 247 -9.78 21.57 -3.66
N ILE A 248 -11.00 21.01 -3.69
CA ILE A 248 -11.58 20.24 -2.57
C ILE A 248 -11.64 18.77 -2.95
N ASN A 249 -10.60 18.05 -2.60
CA ASN A 249 -10.49 16.66 -2.98
C ASN A 249 -9.56 15.91 -2.02
N PHE A 250 -9.35 14.63 -2.28
CA PHE A 250 -8.41 13.81 -1.52
C PHE A 250 -7.55 12.94 -2.45
N GLY A 251 -6.38 12.58 -1.97
CA GLY A 251 -5.43 11.70 -2.68
C GLY A 251 -4.03 11.86 -2.13
N GLY A 252 -3.13 10.97 -2.51
CA GLY A 252 -1.83 10.88 -1.85
C GLY A 252 -0.82 11.99 -2.18
N LEU A 253 -1.00 12.76 -3.24
CA LEU A 253 0.03 13.65 -3.81
C LEU A 253 1.40 12.98 -3.98
N GLN A 254 1.42 11.67 -3.95
CA GLN A 254 2.61 10.84 -4.05
C GLN A 254 3.12 10.78 -5.49
N TYR A 255 2.19 10.60 -6.40
CA TYR A 255 2.49 10.61 -7.82
C TYR A 255 2.32 12.01 -8.35
N GLY A 256 3.30 12.51 -9.02
CA GLY A 256 3.22 13.82 -9.62
C GLY A 256 2.62 13.84 -11.02
N THR A 257 1.98 12.80 -11.46
CA THR A 257 1.62 12.63 -12.87
C THR A 257 0.39 13.41 -13.25
N PRO A 258 0.41 14.26 -14.29
CA PRO A 258 -0.79 14.77 -14.89
C PRO A 258 -1.55 13.61 -15.51
N LEU A 259 -2.83 13.55 -15.27
CA LEU A 259 -3.70 12.50 -15.77
C LEU A 259 -4.42 12.88 -17.08
N ASP A 260 -3.93 13.89 -17.73
CA ASP A 260 -4.38 14.27 -19.08
C ASP A 260 -3.96 13.29 -20.16
N THR A 261 -3.16 12.26 -19.78
CA THR A 261 -2.63 11.33 -20.74
C THR A 261 -2.81 9.91 -20.28
N ARG A 262 -3.70 9.25 -20.95
CA ARG A 262 -3.85 7.83 -20.88
C ARG A 262 -3.13 7.25 -22.08
N PHE A 263 -2.06 6.54 -21.79
CA PHE A 263 -1.43 5.68 -22.76
C PHE A 263 -1.78 4.24 -22.43
N TRP A 264 -2.13 3.48 -23.42
CA TRP A 264 -2.47 2.12 -23.26
C TRP A 264 -2.04 1.20 -24.38
N PHE A 265 -1.80 -0.03 -24.07
CA PHE A 265 -1.51 -1.08 -25.00
C PHE A 265 -2.81 -1.85 -25.32
N PRO A 266 -3.62 -1.40 -26.30
CA PRO A 266 -4.84 -2.10 -26.64
C PRO A 266 -4.53 -3.51 -27.14
N GLY A 267 -5.41 -4.42 -26.84
CA GLY A 267 -5.34 -5.79 -27.34
C GLY A 267 -4.58 -6.79 -26.47
N TYR A 268 -3.78 -6.36 -25.49
CA TYR A 268 -3.09 -7.29 -24.60
C TYR A 268 -3.60 -7.28 -23.17
N ALA A 269 -4.01 -6.16 -22.67
CA ALA A 269 -4.43 -6.06 -21.29
C ALA A 269 -5.93 -6.10 -21.12
N ASP A 270 -6.63 -5.57 -22.10
CA ASP A 270 -8.06 -5.52 -22.05
C ASP A 270 -8.65 -6.85 -22.43
N GLY A 271 -9.26 -7.47 -21.50
CA GLY A 271 -9.79 -8.78 -21.68
C GLY A 271 -8.71 -9.85 -21.76
N GLY A 272 -7.52 -9.55 -21.33
CA GLY A 272 -6.58 -10.56 -20.93
C GLY A 272 -7.25 -11.44 -19.90
N PHE A 273 -8.11 -12.29 -20.36
CA PHE A 273 -8.61 -13.37 -19.57
C PHE A 273 -7.43 -14.31 -19.32
N SER A 274 -6.70 -14.01 -18.27
CA SER A 274 -6.18 -15.15 -17.59
C SER A 274 -7.41 -15.76 -16.95
N GLY A 275 -7.78 -16.93 -17.25
CA GLY A 275 -8.88 -17.63 -16.59
C GLY A 275 -8.72 -17.72 -15.07
N ASP A 276 -7.79 -16.96 -14.52
CA ASP A 276 -7.33 -16.98 -13.17
C ASP A 276 -7.70 -15.70 -12.45
N PHE A 277 -8.98 -15.43 -12.43
CA PHE A 277 -9.61 -14.27 -11.79
C PHE A 277 -9.27 -14.19 -10.30
N ILE A 278 -9.11 -15.34 -9.71
CA ILE A 278 -8.98 -15.50 -8.27
C ILE A 278 -7.51 -15.61 -7.90
N GLY A 279 -6.70 -16.25 -8.73
CA GLY A 279 -5.32 -16.58 -8.40
C GLY A 279 -4.37 -15.41 -8.20
N SER A 280 -4.72 -14.20 -8.57
CA SER A 280 -3.88 -13.04 -8.30
C SER A 280 -4.38 -12.13 -7.19
N GLY A 281 -5.59 -12.36 -6.68
CA GLY A 281 -6.23 -11.46 -5.72
C GLY A 281 -6.39 -10.03 -6.21
N ALA A 282 -5.72 -9.66 -7.27
CA ALA A 282 -5.63 -8.30 -7.79
C ALA A 282 -6.40 -8.11 -9.09
N GLY A 283 -7.14 -9.13 -9.51
CA GLY A 283 -7.85 -9.14 -10.77
C GLY A 283 -6.97 -8.92 -11.98
N VAL A 284 -7.26 -9.76 -12.86
CA VAL A 284 -6.44 -10.06 -14.00
C VAL A 284 -6.25 -8.90 -14.94
N ALA A 285 -7.29 -8.15 -15.11
CA ALA A 285 -7.30 -7.11 -16.13
C ALA A 285 -6.43 -5.90 -15.79
N LEU A 286 -6.12 -5.68 -14.52
CA LEU A 286 -5.50 -4.43 -14.09
C LEU A 286 -3.98 -4.39 -14.25
N TYR A 287 -3.31 -5.55 -14.24
CA TYR A 287 -1.85 -5.59 -14.13
C TYR A 287 -1.17 -6.44 -15.16
N ASN A 288 -1.94 -7.16 -15.95
CA ASN A 288 -1.40 -8.20 -16.77
C ASN A 288 -1.59 -7.90 -18.24
N ARG A 289 -0.55 -7.38 -18.86
CA ARG A 289 -0.56 -7.09 -20.29
C ARG A 289 -0.06 -8.26 -21.15
N MET A 290 0.55 -9.25 -20.53
CA MET A 290 0.94 -10.46 -21.24
C MET A 290 -0.27 -11.39 -21.37
N PRO A 291 -0.58 -11.91 -22.58
CA PRO A 291 -1.63 -12.91 -22.76
C PRO A 291 -1.44 -14.09 -21.82
N GLN A 292 -2.49 -14.49 -21.14
CA GLN A 292 -2.45 -15.57 -20.17
C GLN A 292 -3.15 -16.80 -20.70
N SER A 293 -2.57 -17.97 -20.44
CA SER A 293 -3.28 -19.23 -20.61
C SER A 293 -4.31 -19.37 -19.49
N PRO A 294 -5.54 -19.83 -19.80
CA PRO A 294 -6.48 -20.19 -18.76
C PRO A 294 -5.87 -21.23 -17.84
N SER A 295 -6.04 -21.08 -16.53
CA SER A 295 -5.69 -22.14 -15.61
C SER A 295 -6.58 -23.36 -15.87
N VAL A 296 -6.00 -24.53 -15.86
CA VAL A 296 -6.76 -25.79 -15.93
C VAL A 296 -7.49 -26.13 -14.62
N ASN A 297 -7.21 -25.37 -13.56
CA ASN A 297 -7.92 -25.45 -12.30
C ASN A 297 -9.22 -24.67 -12.37
N SER A 298 -10.33 -25.38 -12.29
CA SER A 298 -11.66 -24.78 -12.15
C SER A 298 -11.92 -24.27 -10.72
N GLU A 299 -11.15 -24.75 -9.76
CA GLU A 299 -11.25 -24.36 -8.37
C GLU A 299 -9.96 -23.76 -7.88
N TYR A 300 -10.07 -22.64 -7.16
CA TYR A 300 -8.93 -21.88 -6.70
C TYR A 300 -8.61 -22.15 -5.26
N GLN A 301 -7.36 -22.51 -5.02
CA GLN A 301 -6.83 -22.52 -3.67
C GLN A 301 -5.98 -21.27 -3.46
N GLN A 302 -6.27 -20.55 -2.39
CA GLN A 302 -5.55 -19.33 -2.03
C GLN A 302 -5.05 -19.39 -0.60
N ILE A 303 -3.91 -18.73 -0.34
CA ILE A 303 -3.40 -18.49 1.00
C ILE A 303 -3.34 -16.97 1.23
N PRO A 304 -4.02 -16.45 2.26
CA PRO A 304 -3.90 -15.05 2.66
C PRO A 304 -2.47 -14.74 3.09
N ARG A 305 -1.89 -13.65 2.59
CA ARG A 305 -0.49 -13.31 2.86
C ARG A 305 -0.15 -13.25 4.35
N LEU A 306 -1.00 -12.63 5.16
CA LEU A 306 -0.82 -12.54 6.60
C LEU A 306 -0.96 -13.89 7.33
N ARG A 307 -1.46 -14.92 6.67
CA ARG A 307 -1.69 -16.27 7.21
C ARG A 307 -0.83 -17.35 6.56
N ILE A 308 0.19 -16.97 5.78
CA ILE A 308 1.07 -17.96 5.12
C ILE A 308 1.68 -18.94 6.13
N PRO A 309 2.29 -18.50 7.25
CA PRO A 309 2.86 -19.44 8.22
C PRO A 309 1.83 -20.41 8.81
N GLU A 310 0.68 -19.89 9.22
CA GLU A 310 -0.41 -20.71 9.79
C GLU A 310 -0.95 -21.69 8.76
N ALA A 311 -1.19 -21.25 7.52
CA ALA A 311 -1.67 -22.11 6.44
C ALA A 311 -0.74 -23.29 6.19
N ILE A 312 0.56 -23.09 6.28
CA ILE A 312 1.55 -24.15 6.03
C ILE A 312 1.77 -25.03 7.27
N ILE A 313 1.93 -24.42 8.45
CA ILE A 313 2.21 -25.15 9.70
C ILE A 313 0.95 -25.93 10.16
N GLU A 314 -0.18 -25.22 10.24
CA GLU A 314 -1.44 -25.75 10.76
C GLU A 314 -2.26 -26.45 9.65
N LYS A 315 -1.85 -26.31 8.39
CA LYS A 315 -2.56 -26.82 7.20
C LYS A 315 -3.98 -26.29 7.08
N HIS A 316 -4.26 -25.11 7.66
CA HIS A 316 -5.57 -24.48 7.64
C HIS A 316 -5.42 -22.96 7.77
N ALA A 317 -6.22 -22.23 7.01
CA ALA A 317 -6.40 -20.79 7.20
C ALA A 317 -7.77 -20.34 6.68
N LYS A 318 -8.29 -19.27 7.25
CA LYS A 318 -9.50 -18.58 6.78
C LYS A 318 -9.22 -17.12 6.55
N ALA A 319 -9.91 -16.57 5.56
CA ALA A 319 -9.82 -15.16 5.18
C ALA A 319 -11.12 -14.69 4.54
N HIS A 320 -11.25 -13.39 4.37
CA HIS A 320 -12.26 -12.80 3.50
C HIS A 320 -11.62 -12.40 2.17
N ASN A 321 -12.38 -12.46 1.10
CA ASN A 321 -11.89 -12.12 -0.22
C ASN A 321 -11.53 -10.64 -0.32
N MET A 322 -10.68 -10.31 -1.26
CA MET A 322 -10.20 -8.96 -1.45
C MET A 322 -11.22 -8.07 -2.17
N PRO A 323 -11.47 -6.84 -1.69
CA PRO A 323 -12.46 -5.94 -2.29
C PRO A 323 -11.94 -5.21 -3.55
N VAL A 324 -11.22 -5.88 -4.46
CA VAL A 324 -10.58 -5.22 -5.61
C VAL A 324 -11.55 -4.77 -6.67
N TYR A 325 -12.60 -5.54 -6.89
CA TYR A 325 -13.57 -5.25 -7.96
C TYR A 325 -14.93 -4.84 -7.46
N SER A 326 -15.24 -5.24 -6.26
CA SER A 326 -16.51 -4.93 -5.61
C SER A 326 -16.29 -4.92 -4.12
N VAL A 327 -16.77 -3.86 -3.47
CA VAL A 327 -16.82 -3.81 -2.01
C VAL A 327 -17.63 -4.99 -1.43
N HIS A 328 -18.49 -5.60 -2.23
CA HIS A 328 -19.28 -6.78 -1.82
C HIS A 328 -18.45 -8.05 -1.77
N GLY A 329 -17.40 -8.18 -2.58
CA GLY A 329 -16.55 -9.37 -2.62
C GLY A 329 -15.87 -9.67 -1.30
N GLN A 330 -15.61 -8.65 -0.49
CA GLN A 330 -14.96 -8.80 0.81
C GLN A 330 -15.77 -9.57 1.87
N PHE A 331 -17.07 -9.76 1.66
CA PHE A 331 -17.91 -10.57 2.55
C PHE A 331 -17.89 -12.07 2.21
N CYS A 332 -17.18 -12.46 1.16
CA CYS A 332 -17.01 -13.87 0.80
C CYS A 332 -15.85 -14.48 1.57
N GLU A 333 -16.12 -15.49 2.39
CA GLU A 333 -15.07 -16.23 3.10
C GLU A 333 -14.25 -17.09 2.12
N VAL A 334 -12.93 -17.10 2.31
CA VAL A 334 -11.97 -17.96 1.63
C VAL A 334 -11.35 -18.89 2.64
N SER A 335 -11.43 -20.19 2.39
CA SER A 335 -10.85 -21.22 3.25
C SER A 335 -9.67 -21.90 2.55
N TYR A 336 -8.62 -22.20 3.34
CA TYR A 336 -7.48 -23.00 2.92
C TYR A 336 -7.35 -24.23 3.84
N PRO A 337 -7.19 -25.48 3.33
CA PRO A 337 -7.31 -25.83 1.92
C PRO A 337 -8.72 -25.56 1.38
N ALA A 338 -8.81 -25.23 0.09
CA ALA A 338 -10.10 -25.15 -0.57
C ALA A 338 -10.75 -26.56 -0.65
N PRO A 339 -12.07 -26.66 -0.69
CA PRO A 339 -12.75 -27.95 -0.82
C PRO A 339 -12.21 -28.78 -2.00
N GLY A 340 -11.83 -30.02 -1.74
CA GLY A 340 -11.26 -30.92 -2.75
C GLY A 340 -9.76 -30.74 -3.02
N HIS A 341 -9.10 -29.76 -2.42
CA HIS A 341 -7.66 -29.49 -2.55
C HIS A 341 -6.85 -30.02 -1.38
N SER A 342 -5.59 -30.32 -1.64
CA SER A 342 -4.62 -30.71 -0.61
C SER A 342 -3.81 -29.52 -0.10
N PRO A 343 -3.29 -29.57 1.13
CA PRO A 343 -2.31 -28.63 1.60
C PRO A 343 -1.08 -28.57 0.69
N VAL A 344 -0.45 -27.40 0.60
CA VAL A 344 0.78 -27.22 -0.18
C VAL A 344 1.96 -27.90 0.51
N LYS A 345 2.90 -28.38 -0.30
CA LYS A 345 4.14 -29.03 0.12
C LYS A 345 5.38 -28.37 -0.47
N MET A 346 5.21 -27.60 -1.55
CA MET A 346 6.25 -26.87 -2.23
C MET A 346 5.95 -25.37 -2.20
N TYR A 347 6.94 -24.59 -1.85
CA TYR A 347 6.86 -23.12 -1.78
C TYR A 347 7.79 -22.50 -2.82
N TYR A 348 7.25 -21.74 -3.74
CA TYR A 348 8.02 -20.99 -4.74
C TYR A 348 7.97 -19.51 -4.38
N LYS A 349 9.06 -19.01 -3.85
CA LYS A 349 9.23 -17.60 -3.46
C LYS A 349 9.84 -16.81 -4.61
N TYR A 350 9.14 -15.76 -5.01
CA TYR A 350 9.53 -14.90 -6.12
C TYR A 350 9.76 -13.48 -5.63
N GLY A 351 11.00 -13.05 -5.62
CA GLY A 351 11.44 -11.71 -5.19
C GLY A 351 11.06 -11.31 -3.76
N GLY A 352 11.79 -10.39 -3.18
CA GLY A 352 11.55 -9.82 -1.86
C GLY A 352 11.56 -10.80 -0.69
N SER A 353 11.45 -10.30 0.54
CA SER A 353 11.39 -11.12 1.74
C SER A 353 10.11 -10.87 2.54
N HIS A 354 9.36 -11.93 2.85
CA HIS A 354 8.24 -11.85 3.80
C HIS A 354 8.73 -11.69 5.24
N ILE A 355 9.88 -12.28 5.59
CA ILE A 355 10.44 -12.10 6.93
C ILE A 355 10.69 -10.62 7.22
N GLY A 356 11.20 -9.86 6.26
CA GLY A 356 11.42 -8.42 6.44
C GLY A 356 10.15 -7.56 6.43
N THR A 357 9.09 -8.03 5.75
CA THR A 357 7.91 -7.20 5.45
C THR A 357 6.61 -7.61 6.15
N GLN A 358 6.58 -8.77 6.81
CA GLN A 358 5.35 -9.27 7.43
C GLN A 358 5.43 -9.26 8.95
N PRO A 359 4.31 -9.00 9.65
CA PRO A 359 4.30 -8.94 11.10
C PRO A 359 4.60 -10.31 11.75
N GLU A 360 5.16 -10.27 12.97
CA GLU A 360 5.66 -11.43 13.70
C GLU A 360 6.57 -12.30 12.83
N SER A 361 7.58 -11.71 12.23
CA SER A 361 8.47 -12.27 11.20
C SER A 361 9.04 -13.65 11.54
N LYS A 362 9.31 -13.93 12.83
CA LYS A 362 9.83 -15.23 13.29
C LYS A 362 8.93 -16.42 12.92
N ARG A 363 7.62 -16.18 12.68
CA ARG A 363 6.70 -17.24 12.24
C ARG A 363 7.10 -17.81 10.89
N PHE A 364 7.63 -16.99 10.00
CA PHE A 364 8.13 -17.44 8.69
C PHE A 364 9.34 -18.32 8.83
N ALA A 365 10.27 -18.00 9.74
CA ALA A 365 11.40 -18.87 10.03
C ALA A 365 10.95 -20.24 10.58
N LYS A 366 9.95 -20.26 11.48
CA LYS A 366 9.31 -21.51 11.95
C LYS A 366 8.68 -22.29 10.79
N MET A 367 7.97 -21.60 9.88
CA MET A 367 7.34 -22.21 8.72
C MET A 367 8.34 -22.92 7.79
N TYR A 368 9.44 -22.27 7.47
CA TYR A 368 10.48 -22.86 6.60
C TYR A 368 11.14 -24.11 7.20
N ARG A 369 11.01 -24.32 8.49
CA ARG A 369 11.61 -25.45 9.24
C ARG A 369 10.60 -26.53 9.59
N THR A 370 9.37 -26.43 9.11
CA THR A 370 8.34 -27.46 9.36
C THR A 370 8.41 -28.58 8.36
N ASP A 371 8.18 -29.82 8.82
CA ASP A 371 8.08 -31.01 7.95
C ASP A 371 6.88 -30.95 6.95
N SER A 372 5.95 -30.01 7.15
CA SER A 372 4.84 -29.78 6.24
C SER A 372 5.29 -29.18 4.91
N LEU A 373 6.44 -28.53 4.87
CA LEU A 373 7.03 -27.89 3.69
C LEU A 373 8.21 -28.73 3.20
N GLU A 374 7.99 -29.48 2.12
CA GLU A 374 8.95 -30.47 1.62
C GLU A 374 10.01 -29.88 0.69
N PHE A 375 9.72 -28.73 0.04
CA PHE A 375 10.62 -28.13 -0.94
C PHE A 375 10.39 -26.63 -1.10
N VAL A 376 11.50 -25.86 -1.08
CA VAL A 376 11.50 -24.41 -1.20
C VAL A 376 12.39 -23.94 -2.34
N VAL A 377 11.82 -23.17 -3.25
CA VAL A 377 12.56 -22.45 -4.31
C VAL A 377 12.53 -20.95 -4.01
N ASN A 378 13.68 -20.31 -4.12
CA ASN A 378 13.78 -18.85 -4.07
C ASN A 378 14.37 -18.32 -5.40
N GLN A 379 13.62 -17.44 -6.08
CA GLN A 379 14.05 -16.73 -7.28
C GLN A 379 14.08 -15.24 -6.99
N SER A 380 15.24 -14.64 -6.95
CA SER A 380 15.42 -13.21 -6.67
C SER A 380 16.70 -12.66 -7.28
N ILE A 381 16.75 -11.34 -7.44
CA ILE A 381 17.98 -10.60 -7.78
C ILE A 381 18.87 -10.38 -6.55
N TRP A 382 18.34 -10.59 -5.34
CA TRP A 382 19.04 -10.40 -4.08
C TRP A 382 19.06 -11.67 -3.24
N PHE A 383 20.17 -11.88 -2.54
CA PHE A 383 20.27 -12.91 -1.51
C PHE A 383 19.71 -12.37 -0.20
N GLU A 384 18.42 -12.44 -0.05
CA GLU A 384 17.67 -11.94 1.11
C GLU A 384 17.57 -12.99 2.23
N GLY A 385 17.04 -12.60 3.39
CA GLY A 385 16.94 -13.48 4.56
C GLY A 385 16.22 -14.80 4.30
N GLU A 386 15.19 -14.82 3.47
CA GLU A 386 14.46 -16.04 3.10
C GLU A 386 15.23 -16.95 2.14
N ALA A 387 16.15 -16.41 1.37
CA ALA A 387 16.99 -17.22 0.48
C ALA A 387 17.82 -18.25 1.26
N ARG A 388 18.12 -17.97 2.52
CA ARG A 388 18.86 -18.88 3.40
C ARG A 388 18.09 -20.15 3.78
N PHE A 389 16.77 -20.16 3.58
CA PHE A 389 15.90 -21.30 3.88
C PHE A 389 15.52 -22.09 2.62
N ALA A 390 15.99 -21.69 1.45
CA ALA A 390 15.64 -22.34 0.19
C ALA A 390 16.50 -23.58 -0.08
N ASP A 391 15.88 -24.62 -0.64
CA ASP A 391 16.59 -25.82 -1.15
C ASP A 391 17.23 -25.52 -2.51
N VAL A 392 16.62 -24.62 -3.30
CA VAL A 392 17.12 -24.20 -4.61
C VAL A 392 17.05 -22.68 -4.74
N LEU A 393 18.18 -22.07 -5.10
CA LEU A 393 18.30 -20.67 -5.46
C LEU A 393 18.38 -20.52 -6.98
N LEU A 394 17.54 -19.66 -7.52
CA LEU A 394 17.53 -19.29 -8.94
C LEU A 394 17.87 -17.80 -9.05
N PRO A 395 19.13 -17.46 -9.34
CA PRO A 395 19.52 -16.05 -9.41
C PRO A 395 18.90 -15.38 -10.64
N ALA A 396 18.10 -14.36 -10.40
CA ALA A 396 17.51 -13.54 -11.44
C ALA A 396 18.43 -12.35 -11.75
N CYS A 397 18.43 -11.91 -13.01
CA CYS A 397 19.18 -10.75 -13.44
C CYS A 397 18.37 -9.44 -13.27
N THR A 398 19.04 -8.31 -13.28
CA THR A 398 18.44 -6.98 -13.16
C THR A 398 17.81 -6.51 -14.47
N ASN A 399 17.11 -5.37 -14.41
CA ASN A 399 16.54 -4.76 -15.60
C ASN A 399 17.58 -4.32 -16.65
N PHE A 400 18.82 -4.08 -16.28
CA PHE A 400 19.88 -3.73 -17.25
C PHE A 400 20.37 -4.93 -18.08
N GLU A 401 20.03 -6.13 -17.68
CA GLU A 401 20.54 -7.39 -18.24
C GLU A 401 19.51 -8.10 -19.11
N ARG A 402 18.36 -7.46 -19.39
CA ARG A 402 17.26 -8.07 -20.14
C ARG A 402 16.49 -7.06 -20.99
N TRP A 403 15.68 -7.56 -21.92
CA TRP A 403 14.76 -6.75 -22.74
C TRP A 403 13.40 -6.64 -22.10
N ASP A 404 12.79 -5.46 -22.19
CA ASP A 404 11.39 -5.23 -21.87
C ASP A 404 10.85 -3.99 -22.58
N ILE A 405 9.56 -3.76 -22.48
CA ILE A 405 8.88 -2.54 -22.92
C ILE A 405 7.90 -2.12 -21.82
N ALA A 406 7.79 -0.83 -21.56
CA ALA A 406 6.90 -0.34 -20.52
C ALA A 406 6.40 1.07 -20.79
N GLU A 407 5.33 1.42 -20.09
CA GLU A 407 4.98 2.81 -19.85
C GLU A 407 5.73 3.31 -18.62
N SER A 408 6.14 4.57 -18.66
CA SER A 408 6.83 5.20 -17.56
C SER A 408 5.98 5.24 -16.28
N GLY A 409 6.65 5.32 -15.16
CA GLY A 409 6.11 5.51 -13.85
C GLY A 409 5.68 4.21 -13.20
N ASN A 410 4.82 3.46 -13.81
CA ASN A 410 4.39 2.19 -13.28
C ASN A 410 4.51 1.09 -14.32
N CYS A 411 5.69 0.58 -14.39
CA CYS A 411 6.13 -0.34 -15.44
C CYS A 411 5.36 -1.66 -15.51
N GLY A 412 4.47 -1.92 -14.58
CA GLY A 412 3.66 -3.12 -14.54
C GLY A 412 2.49 -3.14 -15.51
N GLY A 413 2.38 -2.15 -16.39
CA GLY A 413 1.29 -2.13 -17.34
C GLY A 413 -0.07 -1.94 -16.68
N TYR A 414 -0.19 -1.01 -15.77
CA TYR A 414 -1.46 -0.63 -15.22
C TYR A 414 -2.37 -0.06 -16.28
N ILE A 415 -3.60 -0.50 -16.25
CA ILE A 415 -4.59 -0.10 -17.22
C ILE A 415 -5.23 1.20 -16.79
N GLU A 416 -5.66 1.89 -17.76
CA GLU A 416 -6.17 3.24 -17.72
C GLU A 416 -7.27 3.51 -16.71
N LYS A 417 -8.11 2.57 -16.43
CA LYS A 417 -9.15 2.69 -15.41
C LYS A 417 -8.71 2.28 -14.02
N SER A 418 -7.48 1.88 -13.93
CA SER A 418 -6.85 1.72 -12.66
C SER A 418 -6.48 3.09 -12.14
N TYR A 419 -6.91 3.40 -10.99
CA TYR A 419 -6.53 4.51 -10.15
C TYR A 419 -5.08 4.44 -9.72
N LEU A 420 -4.38 3.45 -10.17
CA LEU A 420 -2.95 3.28 -10.04
C LEU A 420 -2.19 3.95 -11.16
N GLN A 421 -2.85 4.80 -11.91
CA GLN A 421 -2.23 5.40 -13.05
C GLN A 421 -1.20 6.42 -12.69
N ASN A 422 -0.02 6.04 -13.05
CA ASN A 422 1.13 6.90 -13.09
C ASN A 422 1.61 7.04 -14.52
N ASN A 423 0.69 7.16 -15.43
CA ASN A 423 1.05 7.30 -16.82
C ASN A 423 1.69 8.65 -17.02
N HIS A 424 3.00 8.63 -16.97
CA HIS A 424 3.74 9.63 -17.71
C HIS A 424 3.44 9.42 -19.19
N ARG A 425 3.36 10.46 -19.94
CA ARG A 425 3.19 10.39 -21.40
C ARG A 425 4.38 9.77 -22.12
N VAL A 426 4.98 8.74 -21.56
CA VAL A 426 6.18 8.12 -22.09
C VAL A 426 6.01 6.61 -22.14
N CYS A 427 6.14 6.07 -23.32
CA CYS A 427 6.37 4.65 -23.53
C CYS A 427 7.84 4.46 -23.85
N PHE A 428 8.51 3.51 -23.27
CA PHE A 428 9.93 3.28 -23.47
C PHE A 428 10.27 1.81 -23.69
N ILE A 429 11.36 1.59 -24.41
CA ILE A 429 11.99 0.27 -24.53
C ILE A 429 13.10 0.16 -23.50
N GLN A 430 13.06 -0.92 -22.75
CA GLN A 430 14.15 -1.28 -21.85
C GLN A 430 15.13 -2.13 -22.64
N HIS A 431 16.31 -1.56 -22.90
CA HIS A 431 17.38 -2.26 -23.60
C HIS A 431 18.11 -3.21 -22.65
N LYS A 432 18.48 -4.37 -23.15
CA LYS A 432 19.51 -5.19 -22.54
C LYS A 432 20.84 -4.46 -22.73
N CYS A 433 21.37 -3.87 -21.68
CA CYS A 433 22.60 -3.05 -21.73
C CYS A 433 23.85 -3.89 -21.56
N ILE A 434 23.78 -4.98 -20.81
CA ILE A 434 24.86 -5.92 -20.54
C ILE A 434 24.33 -7.34 -20.56
N GLU A 435 25.23 -8.33 -20.70
CA GLU A 435 24.86 -9.72 -20.51
C GLU A 435 24.63 -10.01 -19.01
N PRO A 436 23.74 -10.96 -18.66
CA PRO A 436 23.55 -11.37 -17.28
C PRO A 436 24.86 -11.75 -16.60
N LEU A 437 25.05 -11.26 -15.37
CA LEU A 437 26.28 -11.51 -14.61
C LEU A 437 26.25 -12.88 -13.95
N GLY A 438 27.39 -13.56 -13.98
CA GLY A 438 27.53 -14.88 -13.37
C GLY A 438 26.60 -15.92 -13.99
N GLU A 439 25.85 -16.62 -13.17
CA GLU A 439 24.86 -17.63 -13.58
C GLU A 439 23.43 -17.09 -13.64
N SER A 440 23.26 -15.79 -13.43
CA SER A 440 21.92 -15.18 -13.43
C SER A 440 21.28 -15.23 -14.83
N LYS A 441 19.96 -15.26 -14.85
CA LYS A 441 19.12 -15.22 -16.06
C LYS A 441 17.96 -14.28 -15.83
N SER A 442 17.38 -13.82 -16.92
CA SER A 442 16.09 -13.11 -16.78
C SER A 442 15.02 -14.03 -16.19
N ASP A 443 14.05 -13.45 -15.50
CA ASP A 443 12.93 -14.23 -14.98
C ASP A 443 12.24 -15.05 -16.07
N PHE A 444 12.06 -14.44 -17.24
CA PHE A 444 11.49 -15.12 -18.41
C PHE A 444 12.34 -16.33 -18.82
N ASP A 445 13.66 -16.17 -18.93
CA ASP A 445 14.58 -17.24 -19.33
C ASP A 445 14.66 -18.37 -18.28
N ILE A 446 14.54 -18.03 -16.99
CA ILE A 446 14.43 -19.04 -15.93
C ILE A 446 13.17 -19.87 -16.13
N PHE A 447 12.01 -19.22 -16.27
CA PHE A 447 10.75 -19.92 -16.51
C PHE A 447 10.76 -20.69 -17.84
N GLN A 448 11.36 -20.14 -18.89
CA GLN A 448 11.53 -20.82 -20.17
C GLN A 448 12.38 -22.09 -20.04
N ALA A 449 13.46 -22.05 -19.27
CA ALA A 449 14.33 -23.22 -19.06
C ALA A 449 13.57 -24.34 -18.32
N VAL A 450 12.76 -23.99 -17.34
CA VAL A 450 11.89 -24.95 -16.63
C VAL A 450 10.78 -25.46 -17.54
N ALA A 451 10.11 -24.57 -18.28
CA ALA A 451 9.07 -24.95 -19.22
C ALA A 451 9.56 -25.91 -20.31
N ASN A 452 10.79 -25.72 -20.80
CA ASN A 452 11.43 -26.62 -21.76
C ASN A 452 11.54 -28.05 -21.21
N ARG A 453 11.99 -28.21 -19.97
CA ARG A 453 12.12 -29.51 -19.32
C ARG A 453 10.80 -30.20 -19.02
N LEU A 454 9.74 -29.39 -18.82
CA LEU A 454 8.40 -29.89 -18.57
C LEU A 454 7.60 -30.10 -19.85
N GLY A 455 8.15 -29.79 -21.03
CA GLY A 455 7.45 -29.87 -22.30
C GLY A 455 6.39 -28.78 -22.53
N LEU A 456 6.46 -27.68 -21.75
CA LEU A 456 5.47 -26.59 -21.75
C LEU A 456 5.92 -25.36 -22.56
N TRP A 457 7.09 -25.42 -23.18
CA TRP A 457 7.71 -24.24 -23.81
C TRP A 457 6.85 -23.59 -24.88
N GLN A 458 6.12 -24.40 -25.67
CA GLN A 458 5.25 -23.88 -26.73
C GLN A 458 4.09 -23.07 -26.16
N VAL A 459 3.55 -23.47 -25.04
CA VAL A 459 2.44 -22.76 -24.39
C VAL A 459 2.97 -21.53 -23.62
N PHE A 460 4.12 -21.67 -23.01
CA PHE A 460 4.69 -20.58 -22.21
C PHE A 460 5.25 -19.46 -23.09
N SER A 461 6.22 -19.74 -23.96
CA SER A 461 6.91 -18.71 -24.75
C SER A 461 6.35 -18.52 -26.15
N GLU A 462 5.61 -19.48 -26.67
CA GLU A 462 5.19 -19.53 -28.10
C GLU A 462 6.39 -19.45 -29.06
N GLY A 463 7.57 -19.86 -28.59
CA GLY A 463 8.82 -19.74 -29.34
C GLY A 463 9.47 -18.37 -29.34
N ASN A 464 8.93 -17.39 -28.60
CA ASN A 464 9.44 -16.03 -28.54
C ASN A 464 10.46 -15.88 -27.39
N SER A 465 11.47 -15.04 -27.63
CA SER A 465 12.34 -14.48 -26.60
C SER A 465 11.72 -13.24 -25.95
N GLU A 466 12.34 -12.69 -24.92
CA GLU A 466 11.92 -11.39 -24.34
C GLU A 466 11.92 -10.28 -25.38
N TYR A 467 12.92 -10.23 -26.26
CA TYR A 467 12.97 -9.25 -27.34
C TYR A 467 11.77 -9.41 -28.30
N ASP A 468 11.43 -10.63 -28.67
CA ASP A 468 10.29 -10.90 -29.53
C ASP A 468 8.98 -10.52 -28.84
N TRP A 469 8.85 -10.80 -27.54
CA TRP A 469 7.71 -10.37 -26.75
C TRP A 469 7.60 -8.84 -26.65
N ALA A 470 8.70 -8.13 -26.40
CA ALA A 470 8.70 -6.66 -26.39
C ALA A 470 8.26 -6.09 -27.74
N LYS A 471 8.75 -6.69 -28.84
CA LYS A 471 8.31 -6.31 -30.20
C LYS A 471 6.84 -6.62 -30.43
N ARG A 472 6.35 -7.76 -29.96
CA ARG A 472 4.95 -8.18 -30.08
C ARG A 472 4.03 -7.22 -29.32
N TYR A 473 4.42 -6.74 -28.14
CA TYR A 473 3.70 -5.68 -27.43
C TYR A 473 3.63 -4.40 -28.26
N PHE A 474 4.75 -3.98 -28.81
CA PHE A 474 4.79 -2.81 -29.69
C PHE A 474 3.86 -2.98 -30.90
N ASP A 475 3.90 -4.11 -31.57
CA ASP A 475 3.08 -4.41 -32.76
C ASP A 475 1.56 -4.49 -32.43
N ALA A 476 1.22 -4.81 -31.21
CA ALA A 476 -0.16 -4.89 -30.76
C ALA A 476 -0.77 -3.54 -30.38
N THR A 477 0.04 -2.50 -30.21
CA THR A 477 -0.39 -1.16 -29.82
C THR A 477 -0.61 -0.24 -31.01
N ASP A 478 -1.24 0.91 -30.76
CA ASP A 478 -1.32 2.02 -31.75
C ASP A 478 0.03 2.77 -31.90
N LEU A 479 0.98 2.47 -31.01
CA LEU A 479 2.33 3.05 -31.04
C LEU A 479 3.03 2.79 -32.37
N LYS A 480 2.83 1.61 -32.99
CA LYS A 480 3.36 1.28 -34.30
C LYS A 480 2.94 2.24 -35.45
N ASN A 481 1.79 2.93 -35.24
CA ASN A 481 1.29 3.93 -36.19
C ASN A 481 1.92 5.31 -35.96
N LYS A 482 2.67 5.49 -34.88
CA LYS A 482 3.29 6.76 -34.49
C LYS A 482 4.80 6.75 -34.64
N ILE A 483 5.43 5.60 -34.42
CA ILE A 483 6.87 5.41 -34.51
C ILE A 483 7.16 3.98 -35.01
N SER A 484 8.18 3.77 -35.83
CA SER A 484 8.59 2.42 -36.21
C SER A 484 9.37 1.74 -35.08
N TRP A 485 9.38 0.40 -35.05
CA TRP A 485 10.17 -0.37 -34.08
C TRP A 485 11.64 0.04 -34.06
N HIS A 486 12.24 0.19 -35.23
CA HIS A 486 13.63 0.62 -35.37
C HIS A 486 13.88 2.03 -34.79
N GLN A 487 12.95 2.95 -35.03
CA GLN A 487 13.04 4.29 -34.45
C GLN A 487 12.87 4.27 -32.93
N LEU A 488 11.97 3.44 -32.41
CA LEU A 488 11.80 3.26 -30.95
C LEU A 488 13.07 2.69 -30.31
N LEU A 489 13.66 1.65 -30.89
CA LEU A 489 14.94 1.10 -30.45
C LEU A 489 16.05 2.15 -30.40
N LYS A 490 16.16 2.95 -31.50
CA LYS A 490 17.19 3.99 -31.57
C LYS A 490 16.98 5.14 -30.60
N LYS A 491 15.74 5.58 -30.43
CA LYS A 491 15.37 6.70 -29.55
C LYS A 491 15.24 6.32 -28.09
N GLY A 492 14.85 5.09 -27.82
CA GLY A 492 14.59 4.55 -26.49
C GLY A 492 13.17 4.80 -25.96
N TYR A 493 12.46 5.78 -26.47
CA TYR A 493 11.13 6.17 -25.95
C TYR A 493 10.25 6.87 -26.98
N TYR A 494 8.96 6.93 -26.67
CA TYR A 494 7.96 7.75 -27.37
C TYR A 494 7.14 8.54 -26.36
N VAL A 495 6.98 9.84 -26.60
CA VAL A 495 6.15 10.71 -25.77
C VAL A 495 4.75 10.80 -26.38
N VAL A 496 3.75 10.35 -25.65
CA VAL A 496 2.35 10.43 -26.06
C VAL A 496 1.90 11.88 -25.97
N PRO A 497 1.26 12.42 -27.03
CA PRO A 497 0.73 13.78 -27.01
C PRO A 497 -0.29 13.96 -25.88
N PRO A 498 -0.41 15.15 -25.27
CA PRO A 498 -1.44 15.44 -24.29
C PRO A 498 -2.85 15.38 -24.92
N LEU A 499 -3.84 15.17 -24.10
CA LEU A 499 -5.23 15.35 -24.51
C LEU A 499 -5.48 16.83 -24.86
N PRO A 500 -6.40 17.11 -25.80
CA PRO A 500 -6.88 18.46 -26.03
C PRO A 500 -7.44 19.09 -24.76
N GLU A 501 -7.27 20.40 -24.56
CA GLU A 501 -7.68 21.11 -23.35
C GLU A 501 -9.17 20.97 -23.05
N ASP A 502 -10.02 20.94 -24.08
CA ASP A 502 -11.47 20.76 -23.98
C ASP A 502 -11.87 19.36 -23.45
N ARG A 503 -10.93 18.42 -23.40
CA ARG A 503 -11.12 17.07 -22.86
C ARG A 503 -10.44 16.84 -21.52
N ARG A 504 -9.85 17.88 -20.94
CA ARG A 504 -9.15 17.81 -19.66
C ARG A 504 -10.05 18.29 -18.54
N ASP A 505 -10.28 17.45 -17.57
CA ASP A 505 -10.84 17.84 -16.28
C ASP A 505 -9.93 17.28 -15.16
N PRO A 506 -9.05 18.11 -14.61
CA PRO A 506 -8.13 17.67 -13.55
C PRO A 506 -8.83 17.43 -12.21
N VAL A 507 -10.10 17.85 -12.08
CA VAL A 507 -10.84 17.76 -10.82
C VAL A 507 -11.57 16.43 -10.74
N ALA A 508 -11.04 15.51 -9.95
CA ALA A 508 -11.72 14.25 -9.66
C ALA A 508 -13.10 14.50 -9.04
N PHE A 509 -14.09 13.67 -9.37
CA PHE A 509 -15.47 13.82 -8.93
C PHE A 509 -16.19 15.12 -9.34
N SER A 510 -15.63 15.91 -10.26
CA SER A 510 -16.29 17.19 -10.65
C SER A 510 -17.68 16.97 -11.22
N TRP A 511 -17.89 15.91 -11.99
CA TRP A 511 -19.20 15.50 -12.51
C TRP A 511 -20.19 15.23 -11.36
N PHE A 512 -19.73 14.54 -10.31
CA PHE A 512 -20.55 14.22 -9.16
C PHE A 512 -20.91 15.48 -8.35
N ALA A 513 -19.94 16.34 -8.08
CA ALA A 513 -20.18 17.61 -7.39
C ALA A 513 -21.17 18.52 -8.13
N LYS A 514 -21.09 18.54 -9.46
CA LYS A 514 -22.01 19.29 -10.34
C LYS A 514 -23.39 18.62 -10.50
N GLY A 515 -23.55 17.38 -10.05
CA GLY A 515 -24.79 16.61 -10.21
C GLY A 515 -25.07 16.19 -11.63
N ILE A 516 -24.08 16.14 -12.46
CA ILE A 516 -24.17 15.63 -13.82
C ILE A 516 -23.81 14.17 -13.89
N LYS A 517 -24.47 13.43 -14.76
CA LYS A 517 -24.07 12.07 -15.08
C LYS A 517 -22.70 12.11 -15.74
N LYS A 518 -21.84 11.20 -15.37
CA LYS A 518 -20.50 11.11 -15.93
C LYS A 518 -20.60 10.69 -17.39
N ASP A 519 -20.49 11.64 -18.28
CA ASP A 519 -20.12 11.34 -19.65
C ASP A 519 -18.62 11.12 -19.70
N THR A 520 -18.21 9.87 -19.55
CA THR A 520 -16.80 9.51 -19.75
C THR A 520 -16.56 9.51 -21.23
N PRO A 521 -15.82 10.52 -21.77
CA PRO A 521 -15.27 10.37 -23.09
C PRO A 521 -14.41 9.11 -23.06
N GLU A 522 -14.76 8.14 -23.86
CA GLU A 522 -14.07 6.90 -23.90
C GLU A 522 -12.70 7.08 -24.50
N LEU A 523 -11.72 6.98 -23.65
CA LEU A 523 -10.36 6.67 -24.04
C LEU A 523 -10.12 5.16 -24.06
N SER A 524 -11.15 4.39 -23.70
CA SER A 524 -11.16 2.95 -23.67
C SER A 524 -11.65 2.41 -25.02
N PRO A 525 -11.04 1.36 -25.58
CA PRO A 525 -11.59 0.68 -26.74
C PRO A 525 -12.84 -0.14 -26.41
N LEU A 526 -13.22 -0.23 -25.14
CA LEU A 526 -14.44 -0.93 -24.76
C LEU A 526 -15.66 -0.04 -24.94
N PRO A 527 -16.79 -0.58 -25.43
CA PRO A 527 -18.03 0.15 -25.59
C PRO A 527 -18.54 0.78 -24.30
N SER A 528 -19.12 1.97 -24.40
CA SER A 528 -19.67 2.75 -23.27
C SER A 528 -20.68 1.98 -22.42
N GLU A 529 -21.41 1.07 -23.01
CA GLU A 529 -22.38 0.20 -22.36
C GLU A 529 -21.76 -0.68 -21.24
N TYR A 530 -20.50 -1.00 -21.33
CA TYR A 530 -19.79 -1.68 -20.24
C TYR A 530 -19.55 -0.79 -19.02
N TYR A 531 -19.65 0.52 -19.21
CA TYR A 531 -19.44 1.53 -18.20
C TYR A 531 -20.70 2.28 -17.81
N GLY A 532 -21.83 2.01 -18.48
CA GLY A 532 -23.08 2.74 -18.33
C GLY A 532 -23.59 2.81 -16.91
N ARG A 533 -23.37 1.78 -16.12
CA ARG A 533 -23.76 1.76 -14.70
C ARG A 533 -22.93 2.70 -13.82
N TYR A 534 -21.74 3.04 -14.23
CA TYR A 534 -20.84 3.92 -13.48
C TYR A 534 -21.08 5.41 -13.78
N ASN A 535 -21.92 5.71 -14.76
CA ASN A 535 -22.21 7.06 -15.19
C ASN A 535 -23.43 7.68 -14.48
N GLU A 536 -24.17 6.89 -13.69
CA GLU A 536 -25.40 7.35 -13.06
C GLU A 536 -25.24 7.87 -11.64
N GLY A 537 -24.10 7.60 -11.01
CA GLY A 537 -23.79 7.98 -9.63
C GLY A 537 -22.51 7.31 -9.13
N LEU A 538 -22.23 7.45 -7.87
CA LEU A 538 -21.16 6.66 -7.21
C LEU A 538 -21.55 5.18 -7.16
N GLN A 539 -20.56 4.31 -7.03
CA GLN A 539 -20.77 2.83 -6.97
C GLN A 539 -21.26 2.38 -5.58
N THR A 540 -22.19 3.12 -5.03
CA THR A 540 -22.89 2.81 -3.78
C THR A 540 -24.33 2.39 -4.08
N PRO A 541 -25.02 1.70 -3.17
CA PRO A 541 -26.43 1.39 -3.35
C PRO A 541 -27.33 2.60 -3.60
N SER A 542 -27.02 3.76 -3.02
CA SER A 542 -27.76 5.02 -3.22
C SER A 542 -27.35 5.79 -4.49
N GLY A 543 -26.20 5.47 -5.07
CA GLY A 543 -25.56 6.31 -6.09
C GLY A 543 -24.95 7.61 -5.54
N LEU A 544 -25.02 7.83 -4.23
CA LEU A 544 -24.55 9.00 -3.50
C LEU A 544 -23.39 8.62 -2.57
N PHE A 545 -22.74 9.60 -1.97
CA PHE A 545 -21.85 9.35 -0.85
C PHE A 545 -22.65 8.91 0.39
N GLU A 546 -22.30 7.79 0.98
CA GLU A 546 -23.04 7.22 2.11
C GLU A 546 -22.33 7.45 3.44
N PHE A 547 -22.84 8.35 4.28
CA PHE A 547 -22.38 8.46 5.68
C PHE A 547 -22.80 7.26 6.52
N GLU A 548 -23.98 6.67 6.22
CA GLU A 548 -24.36 5.34 6.68
C GLU A 548 -24.24 4.36 5.51
N SER A 549 -23.22 3.50 5.55
CA SER A 549 -23.00 2.52 4.48
C SER A 549 -24.10 1.48 4.42
N GLN A 550 -24.88 1.49 3.35
CA GLN A 550 -25.91 0.48 3.10
C GLN A 550 -25.29 -0.90 2.81
N THR A 551 -24.07 -0.93 2.28
CA THR A 551 -23.34 -2.18 2.01
C THR A 551 -22.99 -2.89 3.31
N LEU A 552 -22.37 -2.20 4.26
CA LEU A 552 -22.07 -2.77 5.59
C LEU A 552 -23.34 -3.18 6.32
N LYS A 553 -24.33 -2.31 6.32
CA LYS A 553 -25.63 -2.59 6.96
C LYS A 553 -26.33 -3.83 6.41
N ARG A 554 -26.14 -4.13 5.13
CA ARG A 554 -26.78 -5.27 4.47
C ARG A 554 -25.99 -6.58 4.63
N PHE A 555 -24.68 -6.52 4.48
CA PHE A 555 -23.85 -7.72 4.36
C PHE A 555 -23.10 -8.09 5.65
N ASP A 556 -22.94 -7.15 6.56
CA ASP A 556 -22.24 -7.36 7.83
C ASP A 556 -22.86 -6.52 8.97
N PRO A 557 -24.19 -6.67 9.22
CA PRO A 557 -24.92 -5.80 10.14
C PRO A 557 -24.49 -5.94 11.60
N ASP A 558 -23.93 -7.08 11.95
CA ASP A 558 -23.55 -7.44 13.33
C ASP A 558 -22.06 -7.20 13.61
N ASP A 559 -21.31 -6.67 12.64
CA ASP A 559 -19.90 -6.35 12.82
C ASP A 559 -19.73 -5.10 13.70
N GLU A 560 -19.37 -5.32 14.97
CA GLU A 560 -19.12 -4.23 15.89
C GLU A 560 -17.80 -3.51 15.65
N GLU A 561 -16.87 -4.12 14.93
CA GLU A 561 -15.57 -3.53 14.59
C GLU A 561 -15.64 -2.63 13.37
N ARG A 562 -16.66 -2.82 12.48
CA ARG A 562 -16.85 -2.03 11.26
C ARG A 562 -18.34 -1.72 11.05
N ARG A 563 -18.90 -0.89 11.90
CA ARG A 563 -20.32 -0.51 11.90
C ARG A 563 -20.69 0.28 10.63
N PRO A 564 -21.97 0.37 10.27
CA PRO A 564 -22.43 1.13 9.08
C PRO A 564 -21.99 2.59 9.04
N ILE A 565 -21.87 3.26 10.18
CA ILE A 565 -21.35 4.64 10.30
C ILE A 565 -19.91 4.63 10.79
N CYS A 566 -19.13 5.63 10.41
CA CYS A 566 -17.78 5.83 10.92
C CYS A 566 -17.81 6.18 12.42
N MET A 567 -17.08 5.41 13.23
CA MET A 567 -17.03 5.60 14.69
C MET A 567 -15.58 5.45 15.19
N TYR A 568 -15.24 6.17 16.25
CA TYR A 568 -13.98 5.95 16.94
C TYR A 568 -14.03 4.68 17.79
N GLN A 569 -12.99 3.88 17.73
CA GLN A 569 -12.79 2.70 18.55
C GLN A 569 -11.38 2.71 19.13
N PRO A 570 -11.22 2.49 20.48
CA PRO A 570 -9.92 2.35 21.11
C PRO A 570 -9.14 1.16 20.56
N SER A 571 -7.84 1.36 20.32
CA SER A 571 -6.97 0.28 19.87
C SER A 571 -6.83 -0.83 20.91
N TRP A 572 -6.83 -2.10 20.48
CA TRP A 572 -6.53 -3.23 21.37
C TRP A 572 -5.06 -3.29 21.81
N GLU A 573 -4.15 -2.60 21.09
CA GLU A 573 -2.75 -2.42 21.46
C GLU A 573 -2.32 -1.00 21.09
N GLY A 574 -2.36 -0.11 22.05
CA GLY A 574 -2.06 1.31 21.92
C GLY A 574 -2.12 2.01 23.27
N CYS A 575 -2.03 3.32 23.28
CA CYS A 575 -1.99 4.12 24.51
C CYS A 575 -3.24 4.01 25.40
N GLU A 576 -4.33 3.44 24.90
CA GLU A 576 -5.57 3.19 25.64
C GLU A 576 -5.69 1.75 26.17
N SER A 577 -4.75 0.86 25.81
CA SER A 577 -4.72 -0.56 26.24
C SER A 577 -3.99 -0.68 27.58
N THR A 578 -4.66 -0.38 28.68
CA THR A 578 -4.06 -0.17 30.01
C THR A 578 -3.05 -1.24 30.44
N GLU A 579 -3.42 -2.51 30.44
CA GLU A 579 -2.54 -3.59 30.92
C GLU A 579 -1.27 -3.77 30.07
N ILE A 580 -1.41 -3.71 28.72
CA ILE A 580 -0.27 -3.86 27.80
C ILE A 580 0.58 -2.60 27.84
N TYR A 581 -0.06 -1.43 27.93
CA TYR A 581 0.64 -0.14 27.97
C TYR A 581 1.45 0.07 29.25
N GLU A 582 1.00 -0.46 30.39
CA GLU A 582 1.78 -0.44 31.62
C GLU A 582 3.08 -1.27 31.51
N LYS A 583 3.04 -2.36 30.73
CA LYS A 583 4.19 -3.23 30.50
C LYS A 583 5.12 -2.70 29.41
N TYR A 584 4.56 -2.11 28.35
CA TYR A 584 5.26 -1.62 27.16
C TYR A 584 4.77 -0.21 26.80
N PRO A 585 5.32 0.84 27.44
CA PRO A 585 4.75 2.19 27.36
C PRO A 585 5.12 2.99 26.13
N LEU A 586 5.84 2.40 25.16
CA LEU A 586 6.26 3.07 23.95
C LEU A 586 5.51 2.49 22.75
N GLN A 587 4.82 3.36 22.00
CA GLN A 587 4.13 2.92 20.78
C GLN A 587 5.06 3.00 19.58
N LEU A 588 5.30 1.85 18.96
CA LEU A 588 6.14 1.72 17.77
C LEU A 588 5.34 2.04 16.51
N ILE A 589 5.90 2.90 15.67
CA ILE A 589 5.49 3.08 14.29
C ILE A 589 6.59 2.58 13.36
N SER A 590 6.20 1.84 12.32
CA SER A 590 7.13 1.17 11.41
C SER A 590 6.77 1.43 9.93
N PRO A 591 6.99 2.67 9.43
CA PRO A 591 6.73 2.98 8.03
C PRO A 591 7.77 2.36 7.10
N HIS A 592 7.47 2.40 5.79
CA HIS A 592 8.44 2.04 4.76
C HIS A 592 9.73 2.86 4.85
N SER A 593 10.85 2.24 4.52
CA SER A 593 12.14 2.92 4.45
C SER A 593 12.18 3.90 3.27
N LYS A 594 12.87 5.02 3.49
CA LYS A 594 13.09 6.03 2.44
C LYS A 594 14.03 5.55 1.35
N TYR A 595 15.01 4.73 1.70
CA TYR A 595 16.14 4.42 0.83
C TYR A 595 16.09 3.01 0.25
N SER A 596 15.15 2.19 0.67
CA SER A 596 14.91 0.87 0.11
C SER A 596 13.45 0.72 -0.32
N PHE A 597 13.19 -0.18 -1.25
CA PHE A 597 11.83 -0.53 -1.66
C PHE A 597 11.48 -1.90 -1.08
N HIS A 598 10.72 -1.92 -0.01
CA HIS A 598 10.57 -3.09 0.84
C HIS A 598 11.96 -3.63 1.23
N THR A 599 12.24 -4.91 1.05
CA THR A 599 13.57 -5.47 1.29
C THR A 599 14.57 -5.24 0.15
N MET A 600 14.14 -4.63 -0.95
CA MET A 600 14.99 -4.35 -2.10
C MET A 600 15.94 -3.18 -1.85
N GLY A 601 17.19 -3.35 -2.15
CA GLY A 601 18.21 -2.32 -1.99
C GLY A 601 18.77 -2.21 -0.56
N ASP A 602 18.15 -2.80 0.43
CA ASP A 602 18.73 -3.01 1.75
C ASP A 602 19.49 -4.33 1.72
N GLY A 603 20.78 -4.29 1.57
CA GLY A 603 21.59 -5.48 1.47
C GLY A 603 23.06 -5.20 1.71
N LYS A 604 23.84 -6.25 1.88
CA LYS A 604 25.23 -6.20 2.36
C LYS A 604 26.15 -5.34 1.48
N ASP A 605 25.90 -5.29 0.19
CA ASP A 605 26.73 -4.60 -0.78
C ASP A 605 26.11 -3.30 -1.30
N SER A 606 25.04 -2.81 -0.66
CA SER A 606 24.38 -1.58 -1.06
C SER A 606 24.99 -0.35 -0.37
N ASN A 607 25.35 0.67 -1.14
CA ASN A 607 25.78 1.97 -0.63
C ASN A 607 24.70 2.67 0.23
N ILE A 608 23.46 2.24 0.15
CA ILE A 608 22.37 2.71 1.00
C ILE A 608 22.67 2.46 2.49
N ASN A 609 23.40 1.40 2.79
CA ASN A 609 23.80 1.05 4.16
C ASN A 609 24.82 2.01 4.77
N ASP A 610 25.43 2.88 3.98
CA ASP A 610 26.34 3.92 4.44
C ASP A 610 25.62 5.26 4.73
N ILE A 611 24.31 5.30 4.55
CA ILE A 611 23.48 6.46 4.87
C ILE A 611 23.08 6.40 6.34
N ASP A 612 23.55 7.37 7.13
CA ASP A 612 23.31 7.45 8.58
C ASP A 612 21.83 7.45 8.99
N GLU A 613 20.94 7.96 8.13
CA GLU A 613 19.49 7.95 8.34
C GLU A 613 18.83 6.59 7.98
N HIS A 614 19.61 5.65 7.48
CA HIS A 614 19.18 4.29 7.16
C HIS A 614 19.79 3.28 8.13
N ARG A 615 21.11 3.26 8.24
CA ARG A 615 21.85 2.39 9.17
C ARG A 615 22.99 3.13 9.86
N ARG A 616 23.39 2.64 11.03
CA ARG A 616 24.53 3.15 11.80
C ARG A 616 25.60 2.07 11.91
N LEU A 617 26.85 2.44 11.54
CA LEU A 617 28.00 1.57 11.72
C LEU A 617 28.50 1.70 13.17
N ILE A 618 28.34 0.63 13.96
CA ILE A 618 28.80 0.56 15.36
C ILE A 618 29.55 -0.76 15.53
N ASN A 619 30.78 -0.70 16.01
CA ASN A 619 31.64 -1.87 16.26
C ASN A 619 31.75 -2.82 15.03
N GLY A 620 31.82 -2.25 13.83
CA GLY A 620 31.95 -3.02 12.58
C GLY A 620 30.65 -3.62 12.03
N PHE A 621 29.52 -3.42 12.67
CA PHE A 621 28.20 -3.87 12.20
C PHE A 621 27.29 -2.68 11.90
N ARG A 622 26.49 -2.77 10.82
CA ARG A 622 25.54 -1.74 10.40
C ARG A 622 24.14 -2.03 10.93
N TYR A 623 23.84 -1.47 12.11
CA TYR A 623 22.55 -1.62 12.75
C TYR A 623 21.47 -0.77 12.07
N TRP A 624 20.26 -1.31 12.01
CA TRP A 624 19.06 -0.57 11.62
C TRP A 624 18.78 0.54 12.62
N ILE A 625 18.29 1.69 12.14
CA ILE A 625 18.09 2.86 13.00
C ILE A 625 16.78 2.77 13.79
N PHE A 626 16.80 3.22 15.03
CA PHE A 626 15.64 3.33 15.93
C PHE A 626 15.59 4.72 16.55
N ARG A 627 14.46 5.42 16.41
CA ARG A 627 14.30 6.80 16.85
C ARG A 627 13.45 6.89 18.10
N MET A 628 13.89 7.73 19.05
CA MET A 628 13.25 7.94 20.34
C MET A 628 13.32 9.41 20.76
N ASN A 629 12.27 9.87 21.45
CA ASN A 629 12.24 11.21 22.01
C ASN A 629 13.30 11.38 23.12
N PRO A 630 13.93 12.58 23.27
CA PRO A 630 14.90 12.83 24.34
C PRO A 630 14.40 12.50 25.74
N LYS A 631 13.13 12.79 26.07
CA LYS A 631 12.54 12.51 27.39
C LYS A 631 12.48 11.00 27.68
N ASP A 632 12.13 10.21 26.68
CA ASP A 632 12.03 8.76 26.82
C ASP A 632 13.41 8.12 26.94
N ALA A 633 14.39 8.66 26.21
CA ALA A 633 15.78 8.21 26.27
C ALA A 633 16.41 8.55 27.63
N GLU A 634 16.21 9.78 28.14
CA GLU A 634 16.69 10.22 29.45
C GLU A 634 16.13 9.35 30.57
N ALA A 635 14.82 9.05 30.55
CA ALA A 635 14.17 8.21 31.53
C ALA A 635 14.75 6.79 31.60
N ARG A 636 15.44 6.33 30.53
CA ARG A 636 16.08 5.01 30.40
C ARG A 636 17.61 5.05 30.46
N GLY A 637 18.19 6.23 30.64
CA GLY A 637 19.65 6.44 30.67
C GLY A 637 20.35 6.15 29.35
N LEU A 638 19.62 6.26 28.22
CA LEU A 638 20.11 5.95 26.88
C LEU A 638 20.75 7.16 26.20
N LYS A 639 21.69 6.90 25.30
CA LYS A 639 22.42 7.92 24.53
C LYS A 639 22.40 7.60 23.03
N ASN A 640 22.62 8.62 22.19
CA ASN A 640 22.80 8.41 20.77
C ASN A 640 23.88 7.35 20.50
N ASP A 641 23.62 6.53 19.49
CA ASP A 641 24.47 5.43 19.02
C ASP A 641 24.65 4.28 20.06
N ASP A 642 23.91 4.28 21.17
CA ASP A 642 23.76 3.06 21.96
C ASP A 642 23.10 1.96 21.11
N ILE A 643 23.63 0.75 21.21
CA ILE A 643 22.91 -0.43 20.73
C ILE A 643 21.81 -0.70 21.76
N VAL A 644 20.56 -0.70 21.29
CA VAL A 644 19.38 -0.93 22.12
C VAL A 644 18.66 -2.22 21.74
N GLU A 645 18.17 -2.90 22.74
CA GLU A 645 17.22 -3.98 22.59
C GLU A 645 15.81 -3.41 22.67
N VAL A 646 15.07 -3.55 21.58
CA VAL A 646 13.64 -3.23 21.50
C VAL A 646 12.88 -4.53 21.64
N TYR A 647 11.92 -4.60 22.56
CA TYR A 647 11.26 -5.86 22.86
C TYR A 647 9.81 -5.74 23.29
N ASN A 648 9.08 -6.83 23.13
CA ASN A 648 7.77 -7.11 23.70
C ASN A 648 7.57 -8.64 23.80
N ASP A 649 6.36 -9.09 24.10
CA ASP A 649 6.07 -10.54 24.25
C ASP A 649 6.27 -11.33 22.94
N ARG A 650 6.32 -10.65 21.77
CA ARG A 650 6.50 -11.30 20.47
C ARG A 650 7.96 -11.54 20.11
N GLY A 651 8.87 -10.70 20.58
CA GLY A 651 10.29 -10.86 20.24
C GLY A 651 11.20 -9.74 20.74
N ASN A 652 12.44 -9.82 20.32
CA ASN A 652 13.52 -8.93 20.72
C ASN A 652 14.36 -8.58 19.47
N VAL A 653 14.69 -7.31 19.28
CA VAL A 653 15.42 -6.81 18.11
C VAL A 653 16.49 -5.81 18.54
N LEU A 654 17.68 -5.88 17.96
CA LEU A 654 18.75 -4.91 18.19
C LEU A 654 18.72 -3.80 17.13
N CYS A 655 18.81 -2.57 17.59
CA CYS A 655 18.86 -1.38 16.73
C CYS A 655 19.91 -0.38 17.24
N ALA A 656 20.31 0.57 16.38
CA ALA A 656 21.10 1.73 16.77
C ALA A 656 20.19 2.89 17.16
N LEU A 657 20.34 3.44 18.34
CA LEU A 657 19.49 4.51 18.84
C LEU A 657 19.85 5.87 18.21
N GLN A 658 18.84 6.55 17.72
CA GLN A 658 18.87 7.98 17.35
C GLN A 658 17.89 8.76 18.24
N ILE A 659 18.40 9.65 19.07
CA ILE A 659 17.59 10.52 19.89
C ILE A 659 17.18 11.73 19.07
N THR A 660 15.87 12.03 19.00
CA THR A 660 15.34 13.09 18.14
C THR A 660 13.98 13.62 18.63
N GLU A 661 13.74 14.92 18.47
CA GLU A 661 12.43 15.54 18.71
C GLU A 661 11.43 15.33 17.55
N ARG A 662 11.82 14.63 16.48
CA ARG A 662 10.93 14.29 15.36
C ARG A 662 9.85 13.27 15.71
N VAL A 663 9.94 12.63 16.88
CA VAL A 663 8.89 11.80 17.48
C VAL A 663 8.47 12.38 18.81
N PRO A 664 7.17 12.45 19.15
CA PRO A 664 6.73 12.88 20.47
C PRO A 664 7.09 11.83 21.54
N ALA A 665 7.12 12.27 22.80
CA ALA A 665 7.32 11.34 23.92
C ALA A 665 6.22 10.26 23.94
N GLY A 666 6.62 9.02 24.25
CA GLY A 666 5.75 7.85 24.20
C GLY A 666 5.60 7.21 22.80
N THR A 667 6.18 7.82 21.75
CA THR A 667 6.22 7.24 20.40
C THR A 667 7.66 6.96 20.00
N VAL A 668 7.88 5.80 19.38
CA VAL A 668 9.17 5.40 18.83
C VAL A 668 9.01 4.96 17.38
N HIS A 669 10.08 5.10 16.60
CA HIS A 669 10.04 4.89 15.17
C HIS A 669 11.20 4.02 14.72
N SER A 670 10.91 3.02 13.88
CA SER A 670 11.90 2.34 13.06
C SER A 670 11.28 1.99 11.72
N TYR A 671 12.11 1.83 10.68
CA TYR A 671 11.57 1.44 9.38
C TYR A 671 11.27 -0.05 9.33
N GLU A 672 10.24 -0.45 8.59
CA GLU A 672 9.98 -1.83 8.21
C GLU A 672 10.90 -2.26 7.06
N ALA A 673 10.87 -3.56 6.70
CA ALA A 673 11.50 -4.08 5.49
C ALA A 673 13.04 -4.26 5.55
N CYS A 674 13.55 -4.65 6.71
CA CYS A 674 14.92 -5.15 6.84
C CYS A 674 15.11 -6.40 5.93
N ALA A 675 16.10 -6.36 5.03
CA ALA A 675 16.32 -7.43 4.05
C ALA A 675 16.85 -8.74 4.65
N ASP A 676 17.78 -8.63 5.58
CA ASP A 676 18.40 -9.78 6.25
C ASP A 676 17.73 -10.08 7.60
N TYR A 677 17.53 -11.36 7.87
CA TYR A 677 17.12 -11.88 9.17
C TYR A 677 18.30 -12.58 9.82
N ILE A 678 18.82 -12.01 10.92
CA ILE A 678 20.03 -12.47 11.61
C ILE A 678 19.70 -12.79 13.08
N PRO A 679 19.13 -13.97 13.37
CA PRO A 679 18.86 -14.39 14.73
C PRO A 679 20.15 -14.79 15.45
N MET A 680 20.32 -14.34 16.71
CA MET A 680 21.43 -14.71 17.59
C MET A 680 21.16 -16.04 18.30
N GLY A 681 20.66 -17.02 17.59
CA GLY A 681 20.26 -18.33 18.08
C GLY A 681 19.47 -19.09 17.05
N GLU A 682 18.66 -20.04 17.48
CA GLU A 682 17.84 -20.86 16.60
C GLU A 682 16.79 -20.02 15.84
N PRO A 683 16.81 -20.00 14.50
CA PRO A 683 15.87 -19.19 13.72
C PRO A 683 14.40 -19.50 14.06
N GLY A 684 13.64 -18.47 14.40
CA GLY A 684 12.27 -18.59 14.86
C GLY A 684 12.09 -19.04 16.32
N GLY A 685 13.18 -19.27 17.06
CA GLY A 685 13.15 -19.65 18.47
C GLY A 685 12.53 -18.56 19.36
N ASP A 686 11.90 -18.99 20.46
CA ASP A 686 11.34 -18.05 21.42
C ASP A 686 12.46 -17.42 22.26
N GLY A 687 12.39 -16.10 22.49
CA GLY A 687 13.41 -15.34 23.22
C GLY A 687 14.70 -15.08 22.44
N VAL A 688 14.81 -15.56 21.19
CA VAL A 688 15.96 -15.29 20.33
C VAL A 688 15.97 -13.83 19.89
N VAL A 689 17.08 -13.15 20.12
CA VAL A 689 17.30 -11.76 19.71
C VAL A 689 17.63 -11.71 18.22
N GLU A 690 17.01 -10.81 17.51
CA GLU A 690 17.31 -10.54 16.09
C GLU A 690 18.28 -9.34 16.00
N LYS A 691 19.47 -9.54 15.40
CA LYS A 691 20.56 -8.57 15.42
C LYS A 691 20.44 -7.44 14.41
N ASN A 692 19.75 -7.67 13.29
CA ASN A 692 19.81 -6.80 12.11
C ASN A 692 18.72 -5.72 12.06
N GLY A 693 17.88 -5.62 13.08
CA GLY A 693 16.82 -4.61 13.14
C GLY A 693 15.52 -5.00 12.42
N CYS A 694 15.23 -6.29 12.32
CA CYS A 694 13.98 -6.77 11.72
C CYS A 694 12.78 -6.46 12.65
N ILE A 695 12.38 -5.20 12.64
CA ILE A 695 11.38 -4.64 13.57
C ILE A 695 10.02 -5.36 13.49
N ASN A 696 9.72 -5.99 12.36
CA ASN A 696 8.51 -6.78 12.17
C ASN A 696 8.45 -8.06 13.05
N ASN A 697 9.53 -8.44 13.73
CA ASN A 697 9.44 -9.43 14.80
C ASN A 697 8.55 -8.99 15.96
N LEU A 698 8.39 -7.67 16.13
CA LEU A 698 7.65 -7.06 17.24
C LEU A 698 6.23 -6.68 16.86
N THR A 699 5.94 -6.49 15.56
CA THR A 699 4.64 -6.03 15.11
C THR A 699 3.58 -7.13 15.18
N ASN A 700 2.31 -6.73 15.23
CA ASN A 700 1.18 -7.58 15.49
C ASN A 700 0.60 -8.19 14.21
N LYS A 701 0.35 -9.49 14.17
CA LYS A 701 -0.29 -10.21 13.05
C LYS A 701 -1.82 -10.13 13.03
N ARG A 702 -2.43 -9.47 14.01
CA ARG A 702 -3.88 -9.29 14.04
C ARG A 702 -4.32 -8.42 12.87
N PHE A 703 -5.49 -8.71 12.32
CA PHE A 703 -6.07 -7.90 11.27
C PHE A 703 -6.55 -6.55 11.83
N ILE A 704 -6.68 -5.55 10.95
CA ILE A 704 -7.18 -4.22 11.34
C ILE A 704 -8.60 -4.26 11.92
N VAL A 705 -9.44 -5.14 11.41
CA VAL A 705 -10.75 -5.54 11.95
C VAL A 705 -10.98 -7.02 11.64
N GLN A 706 -11.91 -7.67 12.33
CA GLN A 706 -12.11 -9.13 12.25
C GLN A 706 -12.36 -9.66 10.84
N HIS A 707 -13.08 -8.92 9.99
CA HIS A 707 -13.45 -9.33 8.63
C HIS A 707 -12.66 -8.60 7.54
N ALA A 708 -11.60 -7.87 7.89
CA ALA A 708 -10.77 -7.16 6.94
C ALA A 708 -9.28 -7.44 7.15
N HIS A 709 -8.65 -8.06 6.16
CA HIS A 709 -7.31 -8.63 6.25
C HIS A 709 -6.18 -7.62 6.01
N GLY A 710 -6.37 -6.37 6.43
CA GLY A 710 -5.31 -5.38 6.47
C GLY A 710 -4.35 -5.58 7.64
N MET A 711 -3.13 -5.09 7.51
CA MET A 711 -2.14 -5.11 8.59
C MET A 711 -2.46 -4.08 9.67
N SER A 712 -2.27 -4.44 10.94
CA SER A 712 -2.29 -3.54 12.09
C SER A 712 -0.90 -3.32 12.71
N ALA A 713 0.13 -3.28 11.88
CA ALA A 713 1.53 -3.26 12.30
C ALA A 713 1.89 -2.11 13.26
N ASN A 714 1.23 -0.95 13.15
CA ASN A 714 1.46 0.21 14.00
C ASN A 714 0.63 0.17 15.31
N SER A 715 -0.21 -0.85 15.52
CA SER A 715 -0.73 -1.21 16.84
C SER A 715 0.27 -2.15 17.51
N CYS A 716 1.36 -1.57 17.98
CA CYS A 716 2.50 -2.28 18.52
C CYS A 716 3.12 -1.51 19.68
N LEU A 717 3.08 -2.08 20.87
CA LEU A 717 3.70 -1.54 22.05
C LEU A 717 5.01 -2.26 22.33
N VAL A 718 6.02 -1.50 22.75
CA VAL A 718 7.37 -2.00 23.04
C VAL A 718 7.98 -1.34 24.28
N GLU A 719 9.02 -1.97 24.79
CA GLU A 719 9.95 -1.36 25.74
C GLU A 719 11.36 -1.41 25.15
N VAL A 720 12.24 -0.55 25.65
CA VAL A 720 13.60 -0.37 25.14
C VAL A 720 14.58 -0.31 26.29
N ARG A 721 15.67 -1.06 26.16
CA ARG A 721 16.79 -1.00 27.12
C ARG A 721 18.13 -1.02 26.39
N LYS A 722 19.19 -0.58 27.04
CA LYS A 722 20.54 -0.72 26.53
C LYS A 722 20.88 -2.18 26.39
N TRP A 723 21.48 -2.55 25.26
CA TRP A 723 22.02 -3.88 25.08
C TRP A 723 23.35 -4.04 25.82
N GLU A 724 23.43 -5.01 26.71
CA GLU A 724 24.62 -5.33 27.50
C GLU A 724 25.27 -6.66 27.13
N GLY A 725 24.66 -7.39 26.18
CA GLY A 725 25.14 -8.67 25.70
C GLY A 725 26.25 -8.55 24.66
N GLU A 726 26.87 -9.68 24.34
CA GLU A 726 27.82 -9.79 23.22
C GLU A 726 27.04 -9.65 21.89
N THR A 727 27.69 -9.09 20.88
CA THR A 727 27.11 -8.87 19.53
C THR A 727 27.83 -9.69 18.46
N GLU A 728 28.67 -10.67 18.87
CA GLU A 728 29.38 -11.56 17.97
C GLU A 728 28.49 -12.66 17.36
#